data_18f6e38ace792191c639fc58b804f6c4
#
_entry.id   18f6e38ace792191c639fc58b804f6c4
#
_cell.length_a   1.000
_cell.length_b   1.000
_cell.length_c   1.000
_cell.angle_alpha   90.00
_cell.angle_beta   90.00
_cell.angle_gamma   90.00
#
_symmetry.space_group_name_H-M   'P 1'
#
loop_
_entity.id
_entity.type
_entity.pdbx_description
1 polymer ?
#
loop_
_entity_poly.entity_id
_entity_poly.type
_entity_poly.pdbx_seq_one_letter_code
_entity_poly.pdbx_strand_id
1 'polypeptide(L)'
;MGRRRRVHEIDEAQVEVGAPKKAAAGAEAVAIALKRAVDQMGVVRSGRTLLKLNQTDGFDCQGCAWPDPDPAHRHTAEFCENGVKAVADEATRDLLDRDFMARHPVAELAEHTDYWLNQQGRIAEPFVLREGASHYEPISWDDAFATIGRHLRAIDPDEAVFYTSGKTSNEAAFAYQLLARSYGTNNLPDCSNMCHESTSVALAEAIGIGKGSVRLEDVHSAELIVILGQNPGTNHPRMLTALETAKKNGARIVAVNPLRETGLVRFKNPQTPRGVVGPGTGLADLYLQIRTNGDLALLQALGSLLLERGAVDRDFVERHTTGFEEYAAARRDVDWPAVLAATGLRREEIEELARMLAGSGRTVFCWAMGITQHRNAVATIKEIVNVALLQGNIGKPGAGLCPVRGHSNVQGDRTMGIWERAPEHFLDALAAEFGFEPPREHGLDTVAAITALAQGRARVFMGMGGNFVSATPDTAATEAAMRNADLTVHVSTKLNRSHVVHGREALILPALGRSERDHTGGSPQRVTVEDSMSAVHASQGPLKPASPHLRSEVDIVCSIAEATLTDSPVPWSRFRQDYSEIRRSIARVVPGCAAYDEKVDQPGGFTLPHPPRDTRTFPTKAGKAMFTVSPLEVLTVPEGRLLLQTIRSHDQFNTTIYGLSDRYRGIEGGRRVVFVHPEDVAALGLTEGDHIDLVSEWDGVERRVPAFRVVAYDQPRGCAAAYYPETNPLVPLESTAEGSNTPTYKSIVVRLERTTTDAAARHATLAHTVTPAGRGDEEKRETDPPQLS
;
A
#
# COMPACT_ATOMS: atom_id res chain seq x y z
N MET A 1 -27.05 25.06 6.71
CA MET A 1 -27.30 23.63 6.48
C MET A 1 -27.15 23.35 4.99
N GLY A 2 -26.00 22.79 4.54
CA GLY A 2 -25.83 22.34 3.18
C GLY A 2 -26.65 21.10 2.93
N ARG A 3 -27.25 21.01 1.74
CA ARG A 3 -28.03 19.81 1.34
C ARG A 3 -27.04 18.66 1.24
N ARG A 4 -27.09 17.67 2.15
CA ARG A 4 -26.32 16.43 2.03
C ARG A 4 -26.57 15.79 0.68
N ARG A 5 -25.49 15.41 -0.01
CA ARG A 5 -25.57 14.63 -1.24
C ARG A 5 -26.12 13.25 -0.89
N ARG A 6 -27.25 12.85 -1.49
CA ARG A 6 -27.71 11.46 -1.36
C ARG A 6 -26.71 10.55 -2.09
N VAL A 7 -26.04 9.70 -1.35
CA VAL A 7 -25.26 8.60 -1.91
C VAL A 7 -26.24 7.45 -2.13
N HIS A 8 -26.40 7.05 -3.38
CA HIS A 8 -27.18 5.86 -3.70
C HIS A 8 -26.28 4.65 -3.61
N GLU A 9 -26.76 3.59 -3.02
CA GLU A 9 -26.18 2.28 -3.23
C GLU A 9 -26.32 1.88 -4.68
N ILE A 10 -25.33 1.22 -5.21
CA ILE A 10 -25.30 0.80 -6.60
C ILE A 10 -25.55 -0.70 -6.62
N ASP A 11 -26.46 -1.10 -7.48
CA ASP A 11 -26.66 -2.49 -7.81
C ASP A 11 -25.46 -2.98 -8.65
N GLU A 12 -24.53 -3.65 -7.99
CA GLU A 12 -23.33 -4.22 -8.64
C GLU A 12 -23.68 -5.29 -9.70
N ALA A 13 -24.93 -5.74 -9.78
CA ALA A 13 -25.41 -6.61 -10.84
C ALA A 13 -25.53 -5.89 -12.21
N GLN A 14 -25.55 -4.55 -12.21
CA GLN A 14 -25.68 -3.72 -13.42
C GLN A 14 -24.33 -3.24 -13.99
N VAL A 15 -23.25 -3.97 -13.74
CA VAL A 15 -21.93 -3.63 -14.28
C VAL A 15 -21.98 -3.64 -15.82
N GLU A 16 -21.61 -2.52 -16.43
CA GLU A 16 -21.41 -2.42 -17.87
C GLU A 16 -19.96 -2.72 -18.25
N VAL A 17 -19.78 -3.49 -19.34
CA VAL A 17 -18.44 -3.85 -19.83
C VAL A 17 -18.27 -3.30 -21.24
N GLY A 18 -17.36 -2.35 -21.37
CA GLY A 18 -16.99 -1.73 -22.65
C GLY A 18 -15.54 -2.06 -23.05
N ALA A 19 -15.10 -1.51 -24.17
CA ALA A 19 -13.72 -1.70 -24.61
C ALA A 19 -12.71 -0.97 -23.73
N PRO A 20 -11.54 -1.56 -23.41
CA PRO A 20 -10.47 -0.89 -22.71
C PRO A 20 -9.96 0.35 -23.43
N LYS A 21 -9.57 1.39 -22.68
CA LYS A 21 -8.98 2.62 -23.25
C LYS A 21 -7.61 2.34 -23.86
N LYS A 22 -7.28 3.03 -24.94
CA LYS A 22 -6.01 2.90 -25.67
C LYS A 22 -4.93 3.90 -25.19
N ALA A 23 -5.29 4.86 -24.35
CA ALA A 23 -4.37 5.85 -23.82
C ALA A 23 -4.85 6.36 -22.44
N ALA A 24 -3.90 6.57 -21.54
CA ALA A 24 -4.15 7.12 -20.21
C ALA A 24 -4.16 8.65 -20.20
N ALA A 25 -4.83 9.23 -19.21
CA ALA A 25 -4.95 10.66 -18.94
C ALA A 25 -5.64 11.47 -20.07
N GLY A 26 -5.07 12.59 -20.49
CA GLY A 26 -5.65 13.49 -21.52
C GLY A 26 -6.73 14.41 -20.97
N ALA A 27 -7.51 15.03 -21.88
CA ALA A 27 -8.55 15.98 -21.52
C ALA A 27 -9.68 15.38 -20.68
N GLU A 28 -10.00 14.11 -20.90
CA GLU A 28 -11.02 13.38 -20.13
C GLU A 28 -10.65 13.31 -18.65
N ALA A 29 -9.38 12.99 -18.34
CA ALA A 29 -8.87 12.93 -16.97
C ALA A 29 -8.99 14.29 -16.26
N VAL A 30 -8.69 15.38 -16.98
CA VAL A 30 -8.83 16.74 -16.45
C VAL A 30 -10.29 17.06 -16.14
N ALA A 31 -11.20 16.72 -17.06
CA ALA A 31 -12.64 16.98 -16.88
C ALA A 31 -13.21 16.23 -15.69
N ILE A 32 -12.86 14.93 -15.54
CA ILE A 32 -13.30 14.09 -14.42
C ILE A 32 -12.73 14.60 -13.10
N ALA A 33 -11.43 14.94 -13.06
CA ALA A 33 -10.77 15.47 -11.88
C ALA A 33 -11.42 16.79 -11.41
N LEU A 34 -11.63 17.75 -12.33
CA LEU A 34 -12.25 19.04 -12.01
C LEU A 34 -13.71 18.88 -11.59
N LYS A 35 -14.48 18.03 -12.28
CA LYS A 35 -15.85 17.71 -11.89
C LYS A 35 -15.88 17.18 -10.45
N ARG A 36 -15.05 16.18 -10.13
CA ARG A 36 -14.99 15.60 -8.78
C ARG A 36 -14.61 16.65 -7.72
N ALA A 37 -13.63 17.50 -8.03
CA ALA A 37 -13.20 18.58 -7.14
C ALA A 37 -14.36 19.55 -6.85
N VAL A 38 -15.04 20.00 -7.90
CA VAL A 38 -16.18 20.96 -7.76
C VAL A 38 -17.37 20.32 -7.04
N ASP A 39 -17.68 19.06 -7.34
CA ASP A 39 -18.78 18.32 -6.70
C ASP A 39 -18.57 18.17 -5.18
N GLN A 40 -17.35 17.91 -4.74
CA GLN A 40 -17.03 17.71 -3.33
C GLN A 40 -16.75 19.02 -2.58
N MET A 41 -15.96 19.91 -3.18
CA MET A 41 -15.44 21.09 -2.52
C MET A 41 -16.16 22.41 -2.95
N GLY A 42 -16.80 22.43 -4.11
CA GLY A 42 -17.26 23.66 -4.78
C GLY A 42 -16.10 24.43 -5.43
N VAL A 43 -16.41 25.39 -6.30
CA VAL A 43 -15.44 26.05 -7.18
C VAL A 43 -14.30 26.74 -6.42
N VAL A 44 -14.63 27.60 -5.46
CA VAL A 44 -13.64 28.43 -4.75
C VAL A 44 -12.69 27.58 -3.91
N ARG A 45 -13.24 26.61 -3.15
CA ARG A 45 -12.42 25.72 -2.30
C ARG A 45 -11.54 24.83 -3.17
N SER A 46 -12.05 24.32 -4.31
CA SER A 46 -11.26 23.54 -5.27
C SER A 46 -10.06 24.32 -5.81
N GLY A 47 -10.27 25.52 -6.33
CA GLY A 47 -9.18 26.35 -6.82
C GLY A 47 -8.12 26.63 -5.76
N ARG A 48 -8.56 27.05 -4.56
CA ARG A 48 -7.66 27.34 -3.44
C ARG A 48 -6.84 26.12 -2.98
N THR A 49 -7.43 24.94 -3.01
CA THR A 49 -6.79 23.71 -2.58
C THR A 49 -5.82 23.19 -3.65
N LEU A 50 -6.28 23.10 -4.90
CA LEU A 50 -5.48 22.52 -5.97
C LEU A 50 -4.25 23.36 -6.36
N LEU A 51 -4.31 24.69 -6.20
CA LEU A 51 -3.14 25.56 -6.42
C LEU A 51 -2.04 25.39 -5.36
N LYS A 52 -2.33 24.74 -4.24
CA LYS A 52 -1.36 24.47 -3.17
C LYS A 52 -0.93 22.99 -3.08
N LEU A 53 -1.55 22.15 -3.90
CA LEU A 53 -1.27 20.72 -3.92
C LEU A 53 0.08 20.44 -4.56
N ASN A 54 0.98 19.76 -3.82
CA ASN A 54 2.36 19.45 -4.19
C ASN A 54 3.22 20.68 -4.53
N GLN A 55 2.92 21.81 -3.92
CA GLN A 55 3.71 23.03 -4.06
C GLN A 55 4.63 23.22 -2.85
N THR A 56 5.73 23.93 -3.03
CA THR A 56 6.74 24.16 -1.97
C THR A 56 6.20 24.91 -0.75
N ASP A 57 5.18 25.74 -0.95
CA ASP A 57 4.48 26.50 0.09
C ASP A 57 3.06 25.95 0.34
N GLY A 58 2.84 24.69 0.03
CA GLY A 58 1.56 24.03 0.09
C GLY A 58 1.59 22.74 0.91
N PHE A 59 0.86 21.73 0.45
CA PHE A 59 0.74 20.46 1.11
C PHE A 59 0.89 19.31 0.13
N ASP A 60 1.41 18.17 0.62
CA ASP A 60 1.56 16.96 -0.15
C ASP A 60 0.24 16.23 -0.36
N CYS A 61 0.11 15.64 -1.54
CA CYS A 61 -0.98 14.72 -1.84
C CYS A 61 -0.92 13.49 -0.94
N GLN A 62 -2.03 13.20 -0.24
CA GLN A 62 -2.14 11.99 0.58
C GLN A 62 -2.38 10.71 -0.26
N GLY A 63 -2.27 10.78 -1.57
CA GLY A 63 -2.37 9.62 -2.47
C GLY A 63 -1.12 8.74 -2.42
N CYS A 64 -0.32 8.79 -3.48
CA CYS A 64 0.86 7.93 -3.64
C CYS A 64 2.15 8.62 -3.20
N ALA A 65 3.21 7.80 -3.02
CA ALA A 65 4.55 8.25 -2.66
C ALA A 65 5.44 8.58 -3.87
N TRP A 66 4.89 8.93 -5.05
CA TRP A 66 5.71 9.35 -6.18
C TRP A 66 6.30 10.74 -5.91
N PRO A 67 7.61 10.93 -6.12
CA PRO A 67 8.32 12.16 -5.76
C PRO A 67 7.81 13.39 -6.51
N ASP A 68 7.99 14.53 -5.87
CA ASP A 68 7.80 15.83 -6.49
C ASP A 68 9.06 16.25 -7.25
N PRO A 69 8.93 16.92 -8.41
CA PRO A 69 10.08 17.54 -9.08
C PRO A 69 10.72 18.63 -8.21
N ASP A 70 11.98 18.95 -8.49
CA ASP A 70 12.64 20.12 -7.93
C ASP A 70 11.79 21.38 -8.08
N PRO A 71 11.88 22.36 -7.14
CA PRO A 71 11.07 23.58 -7.19
C PRO A 71 11.10 24.32 -8.53
N ALA A 72 12.28 24.31 -9.18
CA ALA A 72 12.45 24.97 -10.49
C ALA A 72 11.74 24.25 -11.66
N HIS A 73 11.35 23.00 -11.47
CA HIS A 73 10.72 22.15 -12.48
C HIS A 73 9.27 21.82 -12.19
N ARG A 74 8.70 22.33 -11.07
CA ARG A 74 7.29 22.09 -10.71
C ARG A 74 6.34 22.86 -11.60
N HIS A 75 5.29 22.20 -12.04
CA HIS A 75 4.18 22.84 -12.73
C HIS A 75 3.20 23.46 -11.74
N THR A 76 2.48 24.52 -12.16
CA THR A 76 1.39 25.10 -11.34
C THR A 76 0.30 24.09 -11.00
N ALA A 77 0.07 23.10 -11.86
CA ALA A 77 -0.85 21.99 -11.65
C ALA A 77 -0.04 20.70 -11.43
N GLU A 78 0.74 20.62 -10.35
CA GLU A 78 1.60 19.46 -10.03
C GLU A 78 0.80 18.33 -9.36
N PHE A 79 -0.26 17.89 -10.01
CA PHE A 79 -1.15 16.84 -9.50
C PHE A 79 -1.69 15.97 -10.64
N CYS A 80 -2.13 14.77 -10.30
CA CYS A 80 -2.80 13.86 -11.21
C CYS A 80 -4.30 13.75 -10.87
N GLU A 81 -5.06 13.09 -11.73
CA GLU A 81 -6.48 12.83 -11.51
C GLU A 81 -6.77 12.15 -10.16
N ASN A 82 -6.01 11.09 -9.82
CA ASN A 82 -6.21 10.38 -8.57
C ASN A 82 -5.83 11.22 -7.33
N GLY A 83 -4.80 12.08 -7.45
CA GLY A 83 -4.48 13.05 -6.41
C GLY A 83 -5.62 14.06 -6.19
N VAL A 84 -6.23 14.56 -7.25
CA VAL A 84 -7.41 15.44 -7.14
C VAL A 84 -8.58 14.72 -6.49
N LYS A 85 -8.84 13.44 -6.86
CA LYS A 85 -9.90 12.64 -6.23
C LYS A 85 -9.65 12.44 -4.74
N ALA A 86 -8.42 12.09 -4.36
CA ALA A 86 -8.03 11.91 -2.97
C ALA A 86 -8.21 13.19 -2.14
N VAL A 87 -7.74 14.33 -2.66
CA VAL A 87 -7.87 15.62 -1.99
C VAL A 87 -9.34 16.08 -1.93
N ALA A 88 -10.09 15.88 -3.00
CA ALA A 88 -11.52 16.24 -3.03
C ALA A 88 -12.33 15.40 -2.03
N ASP A 89 -11.98 14.14 -1.88
CA ASP A 89 -12.61 13.23 -0.92
C ASP A 89 -12.32 13.65 0.53
N GLU A 90 -11.07 14.02 0.85
CA GLU A 90 -10.68 14.51 2.16
C GLU A 90 -11.24 15.90 2.46
N ALA A 91 -11.15 16.83 1.51
CA ALA A 91 -11.55 18.21 1.68
C ALA A 91 -13.05 18.46 1.36
N THR A 92 -13.87 17.42 1.34
CA THR A 92 -15.32 17.54 1.11
C THR A 92 -15.99 18.46 2.12
N ARG A 93 -17.10 19.06 1.70
CA ARG A 93 -17.94 19.91 2.58
C ARG A 93 -19.00 19.14 3.34
N ASP A 94 -19.19 17.86 2.98
CA ASP A 94 -20.14 16.99 3.65
C ASP A 94 -19.56 16.53 5.00
N LEU A 95 -20.38 16.62 6.06
CA LEU A 95 -20.01 16.23 7.41
C LEU A 95 -20.86 15.06 7.89
N LEU A 96 -20.21 14.15 8.57
CA LEU A 96 -20.82 13.10 9.34
C LEU A 96 -20.82 13.55 10.81
N ASP A 97 -22.02 13.87 11.31
CA ASP A 97 -22.26 14.46 12.61
C ASP A 97 -23.06 13.53 13.54
N ARG A 98 -23.30 13.98 14.79
CA ARG A 98 -24.09 13.24 15.79
C ARG A 98 -25.48 12.86 15.32
N ASP A 99 -26.13 13.70 14.51
CA ASP A 99 -27.45 13.42 13.98
C ASP A 99 -27.44 12.25 12.97
N PHE A 100 -26.34 12.09 12.25
CA PHE A 100 -26.14 10.94 11.38
C PHE A 100 -25.96 9.66 12.21
N MET A 101 -25.07 9.67 13.19
CA MET A 101 -24.80 8.50 14.04
C MET A 101 -26.03 8.08 14.86
N ALA A 102 -26.82 9.04 15.33
CA ALA A 102 -28.04 8.76 16.06
C ALA A 102 -29.16 8.10 15.21
N ARG A 103 -29.13 8.29 13.88
CA ARG A 103 -30.13 7.70 12.97
C ARG A 103 -29.73 6.32 12.43
N HIS A 104 -28.45 5.99 12.42
CA HIS A 104 -27.92 4.78 11.78
C HIS A 104 -27.27 3.86 12.81
N PRO A 105 -27.95 2.78 13.23
CA PRO A 105 -27.32 1.77 14.07
C PRO A 105 -26.15 1.12 13.37
N VAL A 106 -25.14 0.68 14.12
CA VAL A 106 -23.91 0.09 13.57
C VAL A 106 -24.21 -1.14 12.71
N ALA A 107 -25.23 -1.92 13.09
CA ALA A 107 -25.67 -3.08 12.31
C ALA A 107 -26.14 -2.69 10.89
N GLU A 108 -26.90 -1.58 10.75
CA GLU A 108 -27.29 -1.03 9.44
C GLU A 108 -26.06 -0.53 8.67
N LEU A 109 -25.18 0.23 9.32
CA LEU A 109 -23.96 0.73 8.70
C LEU A 109 -23.06 -0.40 8.16
N ALA A 110 -23.05 -1.55 8.84
CA ALA A 110 -22.28 -2.72 8.43
C ALA A 110 -22.82 -3.38 7.14
N GLU A 111 -24.09 -3.18 6.79
CA GLU A 111 -24.70 -3.68 5.54
C GLU A 111 -24.28 -2.88 4.31
N HIS A 112 -23.80 -1.64 4.49
CA HIS A 112 -23.39 -0.78 3.38
C HIS A 112 -22.00 -1.11 2.84
N THR A 113 -21.76 -0.77 1.55
CA THR A 113 -20.47 -0.94 0.91
C THR A 113 -19.41 0.04 1.47
N ASP A 114 -18.12 -0.29 1.33
CA ASP A 114 -17.02 0.62 1.71
C ASP A 114 -17.10 1.95 0.95
N TYR A 115 -17.55 1.91 -0.31
CA TYR A 115 -17.81 3.13 -1.09
C TYR A 115 -18.87 4.00 -0.44
N TRP A 116 -20.03 3.42 -0.08
CA TRP A 116 -21.11 4.17 0.55
C TRP A 116 -20.67 4.78 1.89
N LEU A 117 -20.02 4.00 2.76
CA LEU A 117 -19.49 4.46 4.05
C LEU A 117 -18.55 5.67 3.86
N ASN A 118 -17.59 5.58 2.94
CA ASN A 118 -16.64 6.66 2.67
C ASN A 118 -17.32 7.94 2.15
N GLN A 119 -18.41 7.83 1.39
CA GLN A 119 -19.09 8.98 0.80
C GLN A 119 -20.01 9.75 1.78
N GLN A 120 -20.14 9.31 3.05
CA GLN A 120 -20.99 10.01 4.03
C GLN A 120 -20.41 11.34 4.55
N GLY A 121 -19.17 11.66 4.21
CA GLY A 121 -18.51 12.92 4.57
C GLY A 121 -17.43 12.76 5.63
N ARG A 122 -16.90 13.91 6.09
CA ARG A 122 -15.87 14.00 7.13
C ARG A 122 -16.50 13.74 8.49
N ILE A 123 -15.86 12.90 9.30
CA ILE A 123 -16.23 12.72 10.71
C ILE A 123 -16.02 14.05 11.42
N ALA A 124 -17.07 14.57 12.09
CA ALA A 124 -17.08 15.93 12.58
C ALA A 124 -16.71 16.08 14.06
N GLU A 125 -16.84 15.02 14.85
CA GLU A 125 -16.61 15.01 16.29
C GLU A 125 -16.25 13.60 16.78
N PRO A 126 -15.65 13.43 17.98
CA PRO A 126 -15.36 12.10 18.52
C PRO A 126 -16.63 11.33 18.86
N PHE A 127 -16.59 10.01 18.62
CA PHE A 127 -17.70 9.11 18.93
C PHE A 127 -17.23 7.90 19.73
N VAL A 128 -18.14 7.39 20.58
CA VAL A 128 -17.98 6.15 21.33
C VAL A 128 -19.12 5.20 21.04
N LEU A 129 -18.82 3.94 20.86
CA LEU A 129 -19.78 2.84 20.93
C LEU A 129 -19.50 2.05 22.21
N ARG A 130 -20.41 2.10 23.17
CA ARG A 130 -20.27 1.38 24.43
C ARG A 130 -20.71 -0.07 24.27
N GLU A 131 -20.21 -0.95 25.14
CA GLU A 131 -20.59 -2.35 25.12
C GLU A 131 -22.12 -2.50 25.17
N GLY A 132 -22.67 -3.25 24.23
CA GLY A 132 -24.12 -3.49 24.08
C GLY A 132 -24.95 -2.35 23.49
N ALA A 133 -24.33 -1.20 23.18
CA ALA A 133 -25.00 -0.11 22.48
C ALA A 133 -25.17 -0.43 20.99
N SER A 134 -26.24 0.07 20.38
CA SER A 134 -26.51 -0.10 18.94
C SER A 134 -26.06 1.08 18.08
N HIS A 135 -25.75 2.22 18.68
CA HIS A 135 -25.39 3.45 18.00
C HIS A 135 -24.13 4.06 18.59
N TYR A 136 -23.34 4.71 17.75
CA TYR A 136 -22.28 5.60 18.19
C TYR A 136 -22.87 6.87 18.81
N GLU A 137 -22.35 7.26 19.98
CA GLU A 137 -22.70 8.49 20.68
C GLU A 137 -21.54 9.47 20.69
N PRO A 138 -21.78 10.79 20.67
CA PRO A 138 -20.72 11.77 20.85
C PRO A 138 -20.02 11.62 22.21
N ILE A 139 -18.73 11.80 22.24
CA ILE A 139 -17.92 11.79 23.47
C ILE A 139 -17.00 13.03 23.50
N SER A 140 -16.69 13.52 24.70
CA SER A 140 -15.66 14.56 24.80
C SER A 140 -14.27 14.00 24.54
N TRP A 141 -13.34 14.82 24.09
CA TRP A 141 -11.94 14.40 23.91
C TRP A 141 -11.30 13.90 25.21
N ASP A 142 -11.56 14.56 26.32
CA ASP A 142 -11.00 14.18 27.62
C ASP A 142 -11.53 12.81 28.08
N ASP A 143 -12.83 12.56 27.91
CA ASP A 143 -13.42 11.25 28.22
C ASP A 143 -12.92 10.15 27.27
N ALA A 144 -12.72 10.47 25.98
CA ALA A 144 -12.17 9.53 25.02
C ALA A 144 -10.73 9.13 25.41
N PHE A 145 -9.87 10.08 25.73
CA PHE A 145 -8.48 9.81 26.19
C PHE A 145 -8.47 9.08 27.53
N ALA A 146 -9.35 9.45 28.47
CA ALA A 146 -9.49 8.74 29.74
C ALA A 146 -9.91 7.28 29.55
N THR A 147 -10.82 7.02 28.57
CA THR A 147 -11.24 5.67 28.21
C THR A 147 -10.07 4.84 27.65
N ILE A 148 -9.32 5.39 26.71
CA ILE A 148 -8.12 4.71 26.15
C ILE A 148 -7.10 4.41 27.26
N GLY A 149 -6.75 5.42 28.08
CA GLY A 149 -5.79 5.25 29.15
C GLY A 149 -6.24 4.21 30.19
N ARG A 150 -7.54 4.12 30.49
CA ARG A 150 -8.09 3.11 31.39
C ARG A 150 -7.89 1.69 30.81
N HIS A 151 -8.20 1.47 29.54
CA HIS A 151 -8.04 0.16 28.91
C HIS A 151 -6.57 -0.24 28.81
N LEU A 152 -5.69 0.66 28.39
CA LEU A 152 -4.26 0.38 28.25
C LEU A 152 -3.61 0.09 29.61
N ARG A 153 -3.96 0.81 30.69
CA ARG A 153 -3.44 0.53 32.02
C ARG A 153 -3.99 -0.75 32.67
N ALA A 154 -5.03 -1.34 32.13
CA ALA A 154 -5.66 -2.57 32.66
C ALA A 154 -5.12 -3.87 32.05
N ILE A 155 -4.19 -3.79 31.08
CA ILE A 155 -3.65 -4.93 30.34
C ILE A 155 -2.12 -4.87 30.33
N ASP A 156 -1.49 -5.99 30.01
CA ASP A 156 -0.06 -6.00 29.72
C ASP A 156 0.24 -5.27 28.39
N PRO A 157 1.38 -4.56 28.27
CA PRO A 157 1.70 -3.80 27.08
C PRO A 157 1.63 -4.61 25.77
N ASP A 158 2.03 -5.88 25.79
CA ASP A 158 2.00 -6.74 24.60
C ASP A 158 0.58 -7.25 24.24
N GLU A 159 -0.42 -6.97 25.07
CA GLU A 159 -1.83 -7.19 24.72
C GLU A 159 -2.43 -6.02 23.91
N ALA A 160 -1.67 -4.94 23.66
CA ALA A 160 -2.08 -3.83 22.80
C ALA A 160 -1.40 -3.88 21.43
N VAL A 161 -2.14 -3.45 20.39
CA VAL A 161 -1.67 -3.36 19.00
C VAL A 161 -1.82 -1.93 18.51
N PHE A 162 -0.73 -1.34 17.98
CA PHE A 162 -0.67 0.03 17.46
C PHE A 162 -0.43 0.02 15.96
N TYR A 163 -1.51 -0.11 15.17
CA TYR A 163 -1.45 -0.14 13.71
C TYR A 163 -1.31 1.27 13.11
N THR A 164 -0.50 1.39 12.04
CA THR A 164 -0.32 2.64 11.30
C THR A 164 -0.58 2.43 9.80
N SER A 165 -1.39 3.30 9.20
CA SER A 165 -1.50 3.38 7.75
C SER A 165 -0.37 4.25 7.17
N GLY A 166 0.09 4.01 5.96
CA GLY A 166 1.19 4.76 5.34
C GLY A 166 0.86 6.19 4.89
N LYS A 167 -0.12 6.85 5.52
CA LYS A 167 -0.48 8.25 5.25
C LYS A 167 -0.16 9.18 6.42
N THR A 168 0.22 8.63 7.56
CA THR A 168 0.60 9.36 8.77
C THR A 168 1.82 10.24 8.48
N SER A 169 1.88 11.44 9.05
CA SER A 169 3.05 12.32 8.89
C SER A 169 4.25 11.81 9.69
N ASN A 170 5.46 12.26 9.34
CA ASN A 170 6.68 11.82 10.04
C ASN A 170 6.65 12.17 11.53
N GLU A 171 6.19 13.37 11.89
CA GLU A 171 6.07 13.79 13.28
C GLU A 171 5.05 12.95 14.05
N ALA A 172 3.90 12.65 13.43
CA ALA A 172 2.88 11.80 14.06
C ALA A 172 3.34 10.34 14.14
N ALA A 173 4.02 9.82 13.13
CA ALA A 173 4.59 8.47 13.12
C ALA A 173 5.66 8.32 14.21
N PHE A 174 6.57 9.31 14.33
CA PHE A 174 7.58 9.31 15.38
C PHE A 174 6.96 9.36 16.78
N ALA A 175 5.97 10.23 17.00
CA ALA A 175 5.26 10.30 18.26
C ALA A 175 4.49 9.01 18.58
N TYR A 176 3.89 8.37 17.56
CA TYR A 176 3.09 7.16 17.74
C TYR A 176 3.93 5.93 18.11
N GLN A 177 5.07 5.74 17.44
CA GLN A 177 5.99 4.68 17.84
C GLN A 177 6.59 4.94 19.22
N LEU A 178 6.85 6.23 19.55
CA LEU A 178 7.36 6.60 20.86
C LEU A 178 6.33 6.33 21.96
N LEU A 179 5.02 6.58 21.71
CA LEU A 179 3.93 6.19 22.60
C LEU A 179 3.93 4.68 22.85
N ALA A 180 3.94 3.86 21.79
CA ALA A 180 3.90 2.41 21.90
C ALA A 180 5.10 1.87 22.70
N ARG A 181 6.30 2.36 22.44
CA ARG A 181 7.52 1.92 23.12
C ARG A 181 7.63 2.44 24.55
N SER A 182 7.18 3.67 24.82
CA SER A 182 7.09 4.20 26.19
C SER A 182 6.01 3.49 27.02
N TYR A 183 4.97 2.97 26.36
CA TYR A 183 3.96 2.13 26.98
C TYR A 183 4.50 0.72 27.28
N GLY A 184 5.46 0.22 26.51
CA GLY A 184 6.18 -1.04 26.77
C GLY A 184 6.03 -2.11 25.71
N THR A 185 5.65 -1.78 24.45
CA THR A 185 5.49 -2.79 23.38
C THR A 185 6.09 -2.35 22.05
N ASN A 186 6.53 -3.32 21.25
CA ASN A 186 6.89 -3.18 19.85
C ASN A 186 5.76 -3.67 18.89
N ASN A 187 4.55 -3.89 19.36
CA ASN A 187 3.41 -4.27 18.51
C ASN A 187 2.97 -3.12 17.62
N LEU A 188 3.78 -2.85 16.61
CA LEU A 188 3.64 -1.75 15.64
C LEU A 188 3.45 -2.30 14.21
N PRO A 189 2.39 -3.12 13.96
CA PRO A 189 2.07 -3.51 12.59
C PRO A 189 1.74 -2.29 11.76
N ASP A 190 2.10 -2.35 10.47
CA ASP A 190 1.80 -1.25 9.56
C ASP A 190 1.41 -1.72 8.16
N CYS A 191 1.04 -0.78 7.31
CA CYS A 191 0.68 -1.12 5.94
C CYS A 191 1.86 -1.65 5.10
N SER A 192 3.13 -1.42 5.50
CA SER A 192 4.29 -2.00 4.80
C SER A 192 4.30 -3.52 4.89
N ASN A 193 3.87 -4.10 6.02
CA ASN A 193 3.74 -5.55 6.18
C ASN A 193 2.91 -6.19 5.05
N MET A 194 1.91 -5.48 4.54
CA MET A 194 1.02 -5.96 3.47
C MET A 194 1.44 -5.48 2.07
N CYS A 195 2.44 -4.63 1.96
CA CYS A 195 2.75 -3.90 0.72
C CYS A 195 4.17 -4.18 0.21
N HIS A 196 5.19 -3.66 0.89
CA HIS A 196 6.58 -3.65 0.46
C HIS A 196 7.56 -4.23 1.51
N GLU A 197 7.08 -5.02 2.48
CA GLU A 197 7.97 -5.67 3.45
C GLU A 197 8.96 -6.58 2.73
N SER A 198 8.50 -7.37 1.74
CA SER A 198 9.37 -8.19 0.89
C SER A 198 10.49 -7.38 0.23
N THR A 199 10.21 -6.12 -0.16
CA THR A 199 11.23 -5.21 -0.70
C THR A 199 12.22 -4.80 0.38
N SER A 200 11.72 -4.42 1.56
CA SER A 200 12.57 -3.96 2.67
C SER A 200 13.53 -5.05 3.11
N VAL A 201 13.03 -6.29 3.26
CA VAL A 201 13.85 -7.46 3.61
C VAL A 201 14.90 -7.75 2.52
N ALA A 202 14.47 -7.89 1.27
CA ALA A 202 15.37 -8.24 0.17
C ALA A 202 16.49 -7.21 -0.03
N LEU A 203 16.17 -5.92 0.00
CA LEU A 203 17.15 -4.85 -0.20
C LEU A 203 18.05 -4.69 1.04
N ALA A 204 17.53 -4.81 2.26
CA ALA A 204 18.35 -4.76 3.46
C ALA A 204 19.41 -5.88 3.47
N GLU A 205 19.03 -7.09 3.06
CA GLU A 205 19.98 -8.21 2.97
C GLU A 205 20.97 -8.05 1.81
N ALA A 206 20.52 -7.63 0.63
CA ALA A 206 21.36 -7.57 -0.58
C ALA A 206 22.25 -6.34 -0.66
N ILE A 207 21.76 -5.15 -0.23
CA ILE A 207 22.49 -3.88 -0.34
C ILE A 207 22.62 -3.11 0.99
N GLY A 208 22.12 -3.66 2.09
CA GLY A 208 22.28 -3.11 3.43
C GLY A 208 21.27 -2.04 3.83
N ILE A 209 20.32 -1.68 2.97
CA ILE A 209 19.27 -0.70 3.26
C ILE A 209 17.97 -1.06 2.52
N GLY A 210 16.86 -1.10 3.24
CA GLY A 210 15.54 -1.49 2.72
C GLY A 210 14.84 -0.44 1.84
N LYS A 211 15.59 0.44 1.16
CA LYS A 211 15.09 1.54 0.34
C LYS A 211 15.66 1.46 -1.08
N GLY A 212 14.98 2.09 -2.03
CA GLY A 212 15.44 2.22 -3.42
C GLY A 212 16.68 3.11 -3.56
N SER A 213 17.44 2.91 -4.63
CA SER A 213 18.74 3.57 -4.86
C SER A 213 18.71 4.60 -6.00
N VAL A 214 17.55 5.24 -6.25
CA VAL A 214 17.39 6.25 -7.32
C VAL A 214 16.83 7.55 -6.77
N ARG A 215 17.06 8.62 -7.52
CA ARG A 215 16.34 9.89 -7.45
C ARG A 215 15.47 10.05 -8.71
N LEU A 216 14.61 11.06 -8.74
CA LEU A 216 13.76 11.33 -9.90
C LEU A 216 14.57 11.61 -11.17
N GLU A 217 15.70 12.30 -11.03
CA GLU A 217 16.62 12.63 -12.10
C GLU A 217 17.26 11.37 -12.73
N ASP A 218 17.45 10.30 -11.96
CA ASP A 218 17.94 9.02 -12.47
C ASP A 218 16.92 8.39 -13.41
N VAL A 219 15.63 8.48 -13.09
CA VAL A 219 14.57 8.03 -14.00
C VAL A 219 14.58 8.84 -15.30
N HIS A 220 14.74 10.17 -15.20
CA HIS A 220 14.77 11.07 -16.37
C HIS A 220 15.99 10.83 -17.28
N SER A 221 17.11 10.36 -16.73
CA SER A 221 18.39 10.19 -17.44
C SER A 221 18.75 8.73 -17.75
N ALA A 222 17.86 7.79 -17.44
CA ALA A 222 18.04 6.37 -17.75
C ALA A 222 18.10 6.12 -19.26
N GLU A 223 18.85 5.10 -19.68
CA GLU A 223 18.84 4.59 -21.05
C GLU A 223 17.79 3.48 -21.24
N LEU A 224 17.55 2.73 -20.16
CA LEU A 224 16.55 1.68 -20.11
C LEU A 224 15.79 1.75 -18.78
N ILE A 225 14.48 1.64 -18.83
CA ILE A 225 13.63 1.51 -17.64
C ILE A 225 12.86 0.20 -17.77
N VAL A 226 13.03 -0.71 -16.81
CA VAL A 226 12.28 -1.97 -16.73
C VAL A 226 11.25 -1.85 -15.61
N ILE A 227 9.97 -2.01 -15.95
CA ILE A 227 8.83 -1.85 -15.03
C ILE A 227 8.16 -3.20 -14.83
N LEU A 228 8.25 -3.76 -13.61
CA LEU A 228 7.76 -5.08 -13.26
C LEU A 228 6.59 -4.98 -12.28
N GLY A 229 5.47 -5.66 -12.59
CA GLY A 229 4.34 -5.79 -11.68
C GLY A 229 3.75 -4.45 -11.20
N GLN A 230 3.75 -3.42 -12.05
CA GLN A 230 3.27 -2.08 -11.72
C GLN A 230 2.31 -1.53 -12.77
N ASN A 231 1.26 -0.83 -12.33
CA ASN A 231 0.36 -0.05 -13.18
C ASN A 231 0.44 1.44 -12.80
N PRO A 232 1.43 2.20 -13.30
CA PRO A 232 1.59 3.60 -12.94
C PRO A 232 0.41 4.46 -13.38
N GLY A 233 -0.25 4.15 -14.50
CA GLY A 233 -1.41 4.90 -14.99
C GLY A 233 -2.59 4.94 -14.01
N THR A 234 -2.69 3.92 -13.16
CA THR A 234 -3.72 3.83 -12.13
C THR A 234 -3.19 4.25 -10.75
N ASN A 235 -2.03 3.73 -10.33
CA ASN A 235 -1.57 3.87 -8.95
C ASN A 235 -0.62 5.06 -8.72
N HIS A 236 0.14 5.46 -9.77
CA HIS A 236 1.15 6.54 -9.70
C HIS A 236 1.11 7.41 -10.96
N PRO A 237 -0.02 8.08 -11.30
CA PRO A 237 -0.16 8.71 -12.62
C PRO A 237 0.88 9.80 -12.93
N ARG A 238 1.47 10.47 -11.92
CA ARG A 238 2.57 11.42 -12.12
C ARG A 238 3.87 10.74 -12.61
N MET A 239 4.06 9.46 -12.34
CA MET A 239 5.18 8.68 -12.91
C MET A 239 5.14 8.67 -14.45
N LEU A 240 3.94 8.72 -15.06
CA LEU A 240 3.82 8.77 -16.52
C LEU A 240 4.51 10.00 -17.13
N THR A 241 4.50 11.14 -16.41
CA THR A 241 5.23 12.35 -16.84
C THR A 241 6.74 12.15 -16.78
N ALA A 242 7.25 11.47 -15.74
CA ALA A 242 8.67 11.12 -15.64
C ALA A 242 9.09 10.14 -16.74
N LEU A 243 8.26 9.12 -17.02
CA LEU A 243 8.50 8.19 -18.12
C LEU A 243 8.46 8.88 -19.50
N GLU A 244 7.54 9.84 -19.71
CA GLU A 244 7.52 10.65 -20.93
C GLU A 244 8.80 11.49 -21.07
N THR A 245 9.29 12.06 -19.97
CA THR A 245 10.55 12.82 -19.95
C THR A 245 11.74 11.93 -20.29
N ALA A 246 11.81 10.75 -19.68
CA ALA A 246 12.84 9.75 -20.02
C ALA A 246 12.80 9.37 -21.51
N LYS A 247 11.61 9.14 -22.07
CA LYS A 247 11.43 8.86 -23.52
C LYS A 247 11.95 10.01 -24.40
N LYS A 248 11.67 11.25 -24.04
CA LYS A 248 12.17 12.45 -24.75
C LYS A 248 13.69 12.54 -24.69
N ASN A 249 14.30 12.04 -23.62
CA ASN A 249 15.75 11.96 -23.45
C ASN A 249 16.38 10.70 -24.08
N GLY A 250 15.59 9.87 -24.80
CA GLY A 250 16.08 8.71 -25.53
C GLY A 250 15.98 7.37 -24.82
N ALA A 251 15.39 7.31 -23.62
CA ALA A 251 15.19 6.06 -22.90
C ALA A 251 14.28 5.08 -23.65
N ARG A 252 14.59 3.78 -23.54
CA ARG A 252 13.68 2.70 -23.86
C ARG A 252 12.97 2.24 -22.60
N ILE A 253 11.71 1.80 -22.73
CA ILE A 253 10.89 1.33 -21.60
C ILE A 253 10.40 -0.08 -21.90
N VAL A 254 10.61 -0.99 -20.95
CA VAL A 254 10.07 -2.35 -20.96
C VAL A 254 9.04 -2.49 -19.87
N ALA A 255 7.85 -2.98 -20.20
CA ALA A 255 6.81 -3.32 -19.26
C ALA A 255 6.69 -4.84 -19.15
N VAL A 256 6.71 -5.33 -17.91
CA VAL A 256 6.53 -6.75 -17.57
C VAL A 256 5.31 -6.87 -16.64
N ASN A 257 4.16 -7.23 -17.20
CA ASN A 257 2.90 -7.33 -16.47
C ASN A 257 1.99 -8.40 -17.10
N PRO A 258 1.14 -9.08 -16.32
CA PRO A 258 0.14 -9.99 -16.85
C PRO A 258 -0.93 -9.29 -17.71
N LEU A 259 -1.40 -8.14 -17.25
CA LEU A 259 -2.39 -7.33 -17.96
C LEU A 259 -1.71 -6.22 -18.77
N ARG A 260 -2.27 -5.92 -19.94
CA ARG A 260 -1.78 -4.84 -20.80
C ARG A 260 -2.33 -3.49 -20.32
N GLU A 261 -1.59 -2.87 -19.40
CA GLU A 261 -2.02 -1.66 -18.69
C GLU A 261 -1.97 -0.41 -19.58
N THR A 262 -3.09 0.29 -19.70
CA THR A 262 -3.28 1.46 -20.57
C THR A 262 -2.21 2.52 -20.39
N GLY A 263 -1.80 2.81 -19.14
CA GLY A 263 -0.81 3.82 -18.81
C GLY A 263 0.60 3.48 -19.28
N LEU A 264 0.93 2.19 -19.44
CA LEU A 264 2.21 1.75 -19.98
C LEU A 264 2.21 1.65 -21.51
N VAL A 265 1.03 1.57 -22.12
CA VAL A 265 0.91 1.57 -23.59
C VAL A 265 1.05 2.98 -24.15
N ARG A 266 0.24 3.92 -23.67
CA ARG A 266 0.23 5.29 -24.18
C ARG A 266 -0.22 6.31 -23.13
N PHE A 267 0.50 7.44 -23.08
CA PHE A 267 0.20 8.55 -22.19
C PHE A 267 -0.16 9.82 -22.98
N LYS A 268 -1.29 10.40 -22.64
CA LYS A 268 -1.73 11.73 -23.10
C LYS A 268 -1.48 12.74 -22.00
N ASN A 269 -0.29 13.36 -21.98
CA ASN A 269 0.09 14.32 -20.95
C ASN A 269 -0.82 15.54 -20.98
N PRO A 270 -1.68 15.76 -19.97
CA PRO A 270 -2.66 16.85 -19.99
C PRO A 270 -2.04 18.23 -19.83
N GLN A 271 -0.76 18.32 -19.50
CA GLN A 271 -0.01 19.58 -19.38
C GLN A 271 0.62 20.04 -20.70
N THR A 272 0.42 19.30 -21.77
CA THR A 272 0.98 19.65 -23.09
C THR A 272 -0.11 19.68 -24.15
N PRO A 273 -0.04 20.62 -25.14
CA PRO A 273 -1.02 20.66 -26.23
C PRO A 273 -1.11 19.32 -27.00
N ARG A 274 0.05 18.66 -27.21
CA ARG A 274 0.11 17.37 -27.89
C ARG A 274 -0.57 16.25 -27.10
N GLY A 275 -0.58 16.31 -25.78
CA GLY A 275 -1.27 15.36 -24.91
C GLY A 275 -2.78 15.61 -24.85
N VAL A 276 -3.21 16.88 -24.91
CA VAL A 276 -4.64 17.24 -24.86
C VAL A 276 -5.36 16.91 -26.17
N VAL A 277 -4.83 17.34 -27.32
CA VAL A 277 -5.50 17.21 -28.64
C VAL A 277 -4.81 16.21 -29.59
N GLY A 278 -3.60 15.75 -29.28
CA GLY A 278 -2.80 14.86 -30.12
C GLY A 278 -2.86 13.38 -29.73
N PRO A 279 -2.03 12.55 -30.40
CA PRO A 279 -1.99 11.12 -30.17
C PRO A 279 -1.37 10.70 -28.83
N GLY A 280 -0.69 11.63 -28.12
CA GLY A 280 0.10 11.31 -26.93
C GLY A 280 1.43 10.60 -27.25
N THR A 281 2.09 10.08 -26.21
CA THR A 281 3.39 9.41 -26.28
C THR A 281 3.21 7.92 -26.03
N GLY A 282 3.71 7.06 -26.95
CA GLY A 282 3.86 5.62 -26.69
C GLY A 282 4.95 5.42 -25.65
N LEU A 283 4.69 4.67 -24.58
CA LEU A 283 5.65 4.51 -23.50
C LEU A 283 6.47 3.22 -23.66
N ALA A 284 5.86 2.04 -23.53
CA ALA A 284 6.59 0.77 -23.64
C ALA A 284 7.08 0.51 -25.08
N ASP A 285 8.38 0.26 -25.22
CA ASP A 285 9.00 -0.22 -26.44
C ASP A 285 8.91 -1.74 -26.57
N LEU A 286 8.92 -2.44 -25.44
CA LEU A 286 8.66 -3.87 -25.33
C LEU A 286 7.66 -4.10 -24.21
N TYR A 287 6.64 -4.93 -24.47
CA TYR A 287 5.63 -5.33 -23.51
C TYR A 287 5.61 -6.85 -23.37
N LEU A 288 6.02 -7.36 -22.23
CA LEU A 288 6.02 -8.78 -21.90
C LEU A 288 4.80 -9.10 -21.04
N GLN A 289 3.81 -9.79 -21.61
CA GLN A 289 2.64 -10.27 -20.87
C GLN A 289 2.97 -11.58 -20.16
N ILE A 290 3.64 -11.44 -19.03
CA ILE A 290 4.12 -12.58 -18.23
C ILE A 290 2.96 -13.24 -17.47
N ARG A 291 3.00 -14.57 -17.32
CA ARG A 291 2.12 -15.25 -16.37
C ARG A 291 2.37 -14.75 -14.96
N THR A 292 1.30 -14.67 -14.19
CA THR A 292 1.37 -14.29 -12.78
C THR A 292 2.39 -15.17 -12.04
N ASN A 293 3.28 -14.54 -11.27
CA ASN A 293 4.41 -15.18 -10.56
C ASN A 293 5.54 -15.76 -11.44
N GLY A 294 5.59 -15.41 -12.72
CA GLY A 294 6.68 -15.83 -13.61
C GLY A 294 7.95 -15.01 -13.51
N ASP A 295 7.95 -13.93 -12.73
CA ASP A 295 9.01 -12.91 -12.69
C ASP A 295 10.35 -13.47 -12.21
N LEU A 296 10.38 -14.37 -11.22
CA LEU A 296 11.61 -15.01 -10.74
C LEU A 296 12.29 -15.79 -11.86
N ALA A 297 11.52 -16.60 -12.59
CA ALA A 297 12.03 -17.39 -13.72
C ALA A 297 12.56 -16.50 -14.86
N LEU A 298 11.85 -15.42 -15.20
CA LEU A 298 12.31 -14.42 -16.18
C LEU A 298 13.65 -13.83 -15.76
N LEU A 299 13.76 -13.35 -14.52
CA LEU A 299 14.96 -12.69 -14.01
C LEU A 299 16.18 -13.64 -13.97
N GLN A 300 15.97 -14.90 -13.57
CA GLN A 300 17.03 -15.92 -13.58
C GLN A 300 17.52 -16.21 -15.00
N ALA A 301 16.61 -16.32 -15.97
CA ALA A 301 16.97 -16.47 -17.37
C ALA A 301 17.72 -15.23 -17.91
N LEU A 302 17.34 -14.02 -17.51
CA LEU A 302 18.06 -12.79 -17.86
C LEU A 302 19.46 -12.78 -17.27
N GLY A 303 19.64 -13.19 -16.01
CA GLY A 303 20.94 -13.31 -15.36
C GLY A 303 21.88 -14.25 -16.14
N SER A 304 21.38 -15.42 -16.56
CA SER A 304 22.13 -16.36 -17.41
C SER A 304 22.52 -15.74 -18.76
N LEU A 305 21.55 -15.18 -19.47
CA LEU A 305 21.80 -14.58 -20.80
C LEU A 305 22.78 -13.39 -20.75
N LEU A 306 22.81 -12.62 -19.66
CA LEU A 306 23.78 -11.56 -19.46
C LEU A 306 25.21 -12.12 -19.23
N LEU A 307 25.31 -13.21 -18.46
CA LEU A 307 26.57 -13.91 -18.25
C LEU A 307 27.10 -14.51 -19.56
N GLU A 308 26.27 -15.20 -20.32
CA GLU A 308 26.59 -15.77 -21.63
C GLU A 308 27.09 -14.71 -22.63
N ARG A 309 26.47 -13.52 -22.61
CA ARG A 309 26.83 -12.39 -23.49
C ARG A 309 28.05 -11.61 -23.02
N GLY A 310 28.61 -11.95 -21.85
CA GLY A 310 29.70 -11.17 -21.23
C GLY A 310 29.26 -9.74 -20.82
N ALA A 311 27.96 -9.48 -20.68
CA ALA A 311 27.40 -8.18 -20.33
C ALA A 311 27.46 -7.95 -18.80
N VAL A 312 28.66 -8.06 -18.24
CA VAL A 312 28.97 -7.96 -16.81
C VAL A 312 29.99 -6.84 -16.59
N ASP A 313 29.67 -5.91 -15.70
CA ASP A 313 30.61 -4.91 -15.20
C ASP A 313 31.58 -5.56 -14.19
N ARG A 314 32.61 -6.18 -14.71
CA ARG A 314 33.61 -6.93 -13.93
C ARG A 314 34.29 -6.10 -12.86
N ASP A 315 34.54 -4.85 -13.14
CA ASP A 315 35.18 -3.92 -12.24
C ASP A 315 34.30 -3.57 -11.05
N PHE A 316 33.01 -3.35 -11.30
CA PHE A 316 32.04 -3.17 -10.23
C PHE A 316 31.84 -4.45 -9.39
N VAL A 317 31.71 -5.59 -10.06
CA VAL A 317 31.49 -6.89 -9.39
C VAL A 317 32.64 -7.20 -8.44
N GLU A 318 33.87 -7.07 -8.88
CA GLU A 318 35.07 -7.37 -8.08
C GLU A 318 35.19 -6.42 -6.86
N ARG A 319 35.03 -5.12 -7.10
CA ARG A 319 35.21 -4.12 -6.03
C ARG A 319 34.08 -4.06 -5.03
N HIS A 320 32.84 -4.18 -5.47
CA HIS A 320 31.66 -3.80 -4.68
C HIS A 320 30.76 -4.96 -4.30
N THR A 321 31.01 -6.18 -4.78
CA THR A 321 30.10 -7.30 -4.53
C THR A 321 30.80 -8.51 -3.90
N THR A 322 29.99 -9.44 -3.41
CA THR A 322 30.37 -10.79 -2.95
C THR A 322 29.35 -11.82 -3.44
N GLY A 323 29.73 -13.12 -3.50
CA GLY A 323 28.82 -14.19 -3.93
C GLY A 323 28.68 -14.35 -5.44
N PHE A 324 29.47 -13.60 -6.26
CA PHE A 324 29.33 -13.63 -7.72
C PHE A 324 29.65 -15.00 -8.34
N GLU A 325 30.70 -15.70 -7.89
CA GLU A 325 31.09 -16.98 -8.49
C GLU A 325 30.06 -18.07 -8.25
N GLU A 326 29.45 -18.08 -7.05
CA GLU A 326 28.37 -18.98 -6.72
C GLU A 326 27.11 -18.68 -7.57
N TYR A 327 26.75 -17.40 -7.70
CA TYR A 327 25.65 -16.97 -8.54
C TYR A 327 25.88 -17.34 -10.01
N ALA A 328 27.05 -17.03 -10.55
CA ALA A 328 27.42 -17.35 -11.94
C ALA A 328 27.39 -18.88 -12.20
N ALA A 329 27.85 -19.67 -11.23
CA ALA A 329 27.78 -21.15 -11.34
C ALA A 329 26.32 -21.63 -11.37
N ALA A 330 25.44 -21.06 -10.52
CA ALA A 330 24.04 -21.43 -10.46
C ALA A 330 23.23 -20.99 -11.70
N ARG A 331 23.72 -20.06 -12.49
CA ARG A 331 23.07 -19.53 -13.71
C ARG A 331 23.63 -20.09 -15.01
N ARG A 332 24.56 -21.08 -14.97
CA ARG A 332 25.14 -21.69 -16.19
C ARG A 332 24.12 -22.52 -16.97
N ASP A 333 23.33 -23.29 -16.27
CA ASP A 333 22.40 -24.27 -16.85
C ASP A 333 20.95 -23.79 -16.57
N VAL A 334 20.34 -23.17 -17.55
CA VAL A 334 18.93 -22.73 -17.48
C VAL A 334 18.01 -23.85 -17.92
N ASP A 335 17.08 -24.23 -17.06
CA ASP A 335 15.97 -25.08 -17.44
C ASP A 335 14.94 -24.27 -18.29
N TRP A 336 15.22 -24.12 -19.58
CA TRP A 336 14.35 -23.38 -20.49
C TRP A 336 12.90 -23.87 -20.53
N PRO A 337 12.63 -25.19 -20.57
CA PRO A 337 11.25 -25.67 -20.44
C PRO A 337 10.54 -25.15 -19.21
N ALA A 338 11.19 -25.18 -18.04
CA ALA A 338 10.62 -24.65 -16.80
C ALA A 338 10.42 -23.12 -16.85
N VAL A 339 11.40 -22.37 -17.37
CA VAL A 339 11.29 -20.92 -17.55
C VAL A 339 10.11 -20.54 -18.46
N LEU A 340 9.99 -21.19 -19.61
CA LEU A 340 8.90 -20.89 -20.56
C LEU A 340 7.53 -21.28 -19.96
N ALA A 341 7.45 -22.38 -19.24
CA ALA A 341 6.23 -22.78 -18.54
C ALA A 341 5.83 -21.79 -17.43
N ALA A 342 6.80 -21.31 -16.64
CA ALA A 342 6.55 -20.36 -15.57
C ALA A 342 6.16 -18.98 -16.09
N THR A 343 6.85 -18.49 -17.13
CA THR A 343 6.66 -17.13 -17.66
C THR A 343 5.51 -17.04 -18.66
N GLY A 344 5.21 -18.11 -19.38
CA GLY A 344 4.31 -18.09 -20.53
C GLY A 344 4.82 -17.25 -21.71
N LEU A 345 6.07 -16.80 -21.66
CA LEU A 345 6.71 -16.02 -22.72
C LEU A 345 7.39 -16.94 -23.73
N ARG A 346 7.64 -16.43 -24.93
CA ARG A 346 8.50 -17.07 -25.91
C ARG A 346 9.97 -16.75 -25.60
N ARG A 347 10.85 -17.66 -25.94
CA ARG A 347 12.29 -17.50 -25.70
C ARG A 347 12.84 -16.24 -26.34
N GLU A 348 12.42 -15.92 -27.55
CA GLU A 348 12.85 -14.73 -28.31
C GLU A 348 12.47 -13.42 -27.61
N GLU A 349 11.38 -13.39 -26.86
CA GLU A 349 10.95 -12.22 -26.08
C GLU A 349 11.85 -12.01 -24.88
N ILE A 350 12.26 -13.09 -24.21
CA ILE A 350 13.23 -13.03 -23.10
C ILE A 350 14.62 -12.60 -23.61
N GLU A 351 15.06 -13.16 -24.76
CA GLU A 351 16.33 -12.81 -25.41
C GLU A 351 16.36 -11.35 -25.90
N GLU A 352 15.21 -10.80 -26.34
CA GLU A 352 15.09 -9.38 -26.68
C GLU A 352 15.33 -8.51 -25.47
N LEU A 353 14.68 -8.78 -24.32
CA LEU A 353 14.95 -8.03 -23.08
C LEU A 353 16.40 -8.16 -22.65
N ALA A 354 17.00 -9.35 -22.74
CA ALA A 354 18.42 -9.56 -22.44
C ALA A 354 19.33 -8.73 -23.37
N ARG A 355 18.99 -8.60 -24.67
CA ARG A 355 19.72 -7.72 -25.60
C ARG A 355 19.58 -6.24 -25.24
N MET A 356 18.37 -5.82 -24.84
CA MET A 356 18.14 -4.45 -24.40
C MET A 356 18.94 -4.11 -23.13
N LEU A 357 18.99 -5.04 -22.16
CA LEU A 357 19.80 -4.90 -20.95
C LEU A 357 21.30 -4.84 -21.28
N ALA A 358 21.81 -5.79 -22.08
CA ALA A 358 23.23 -5.84 -22.48
C ALA A 358 23.67 -4.59 -23.26
N GLY A 359 22.76 -3.95 -23.98
CA GLY A 359 23.00 -2.72 -24.72
C GLY A 359 22.79 -1.42 -23.94
N SER A 360 22.48 -1.50 -22.62
CA SER A 360 22.24 -0.34 -21.77
C SER A 360 23.35 -0.17 -20.75
N GLY A 361 23.94 1.00 -20.71
CA GLY A 361 24.91 1.38 -19.68
C GLY A 361 24.24 1.89 -18.39
N ARG A 362 22.95 2.25 -18.44
CA ARG A 362 22.21 2.87 -17.32
C ARG A 362 20.77 2.37 -17.30
N THR A 363 20.51 1.40 -16.43
CA THR A 363 19.17 0.80 -16.29
C THR A 363 18.55 1.11 -14.92
N VAL A 364 17.30 1.56 -14.93
CA VAL A 364 16.47 1.68 -13.74
C VAL A 364 15.43 0.54 -13.72
N PHE A 365 15.40 -0.21 -12.61
CA PHE A 365 14.41 -1.24 -12.37
C PHE A 365 13.33 -0.71 -11.44
N CYS A 366 12.09 -0.62 -11.94
CA CYS A 366 10.93 -0.20 -11.17
C CYS A 366 10.04 -1.41 -10.86
N TRP A 367 9.52 -1.51 -9.65
CA TRP A 367 8.51 -2.52 -9.31
C TRP A 367 7.52 -2.04 -8.25
N ALA A 368 6.37 -2.70 -8.18
CA ALA A 368 5.36 -2.47 -7.18
C ALA A 368 4.77 -3.79 -6.67
N MET A 369 3.54 -3.75 -6.15
CA MET A 369 2.91 -4.89 -5.46
C MET A 369 2.71 -6.14 -6.33
N GLY A 370 2.76 -6.03 -7.65
CA GLY A 370 2.79 -7.21 -8.54
C GLY A 370 4.00 -8.12 -8.34
N ILE A 371 5.06 -7.62 -7.67
CA ILE A 371 6.26 -8.39 -7.31
C ILE A 371 6.27 -8.76 -5.82
N THR A 372 5.75 -7.88 -4.95
CA THR A 372 5.97 -8.00 -3.51
C THR A 372 4.98 -8.94 -2.79
N GLN A 373 3.89 -9.34 -3.43
CA GLN A 373 2.78 -10.06 -2.81
C GLN A 373 2.64 -11.50 -3.35
N HIS A 374 3.78 -12.19 -3.50
CA HIS A 374 3.92 -13.61 -3.85
C HIS A 374 4.69 -14.35 -2.76
N ARG A 375 4.54 -15.67 -2.69
CA ARG A 375 5.29 -16.50 -1.74
C ARG A 375 6.80 -16.31 -1.87
N ASN A 376 7.32 -16.28 -3.12
CA ASN A 376 8.73 -16.12 -3.46
C ASN A 376 9.14 -14.65 -3.71
N ALA A 377 8.40 -13.66 -3.18
CA ALA A 377 8.61 -12.24 -3.47
C ALA A 377 10.02 -11.75 -3.07
N VAL A 378 10.53 -12.18 -1.90
CA VAL A 378 11.89 -11.81 -1.44
C VAL A 378 12.94 -12.33 -2.42
N ALA A 379 12.84 -13.60 -2.86
CA ALA A 379 13.73 -14.19 -3.85
C ALA A 379 13.66 -13.47 -5.20
N THR A 380 12.46 -13.11 -5.66
CA THR A 380 12.25 -12.36 -6.90
C THR A 380 12.94 -10.98 -6.85
N ILE A 381 12.80 -10.25 -5.74
CA ILE A 381 13.42 -8.93 -5.59
C ILE A 381 14.94 -9.05 -5.50
N LYS A 382 15.47 -10.05 -4.80
CA LYS A 382 16.91 -10.35 -4.79
C LYS A 382 17.43 -10.64 -6.19
N GLU A 383 16.64 -11.30 -7.04
CA GLU A 383 17.04 -11.55 -8.42
C GLU A 383 17.02 -10.28 -9.28
N ILE A 384 16.09 -9.32 -9.03
CA ILE A 384 16.18 -7.98 -9.62
C ILE A 384 17.51 -7.30 -9.23
N VAL A 385 17.90 -7.42 -7.95
CA VAL A 385 19.17 -6.89 -7.46
C VAL A 385 20.35 -7.57 -8.15
N ASN A 386 20.35 -8.90 -8.28
CA ASN A 386 21.40 -9.64 -8.97
C ASN A 386 21.60 -9.15 -10.40
N VAL A 387 20.51 -8.98 -11.17
CA VAL A 387 20.59 -8.44 -12.54
C VAL A 387 21.15 -7.01 -12.55
N ALA A 388 20.76 -6.17 -11.60
CA ALA A 388 21.31 -4.81 -11.49
C ALA A 388 22.79 -4.82 -11.10
N LEU A 389 23.23 -5.71 -10.20
CA LEU A 389 24.63 -5.85 -9.78
C LEU A 389 25.53 -6.36 -10.91
N LEU A 390 25.07 -7.28 -11.76
CA LEU A 390 25.83 -7.76 -12.92
C LEU A 390 26.33 -6.60 -13.80
N GLN A 391 25.52 -5.57 -13.96
CA GLN A 391 25.79 -4.43 -14.83
C GLN A 391 26.25 -3.17 -14.08
N GLY A 392 26.53 -3.27 -12.78
CA GLY A 392 26.92 -2.13 -11.95
C GLY A 392 25.85 -1.02 -11.90
N ASN A 393 24.57 -1.37 -11.99
CA ASN A 393 23.44 -0.42 -12.06
C ASN A 393 23.00 0.11 -10.68
N ILE A 394 23.95 0.30 -9.74
CA ILE A 394 23.70 0.93 -8.44
C ILE A 394 24.79 1.98 -8.18
N GLY A 395 24.37 3.17 -7.76
CA GLY A 395 25.28 4.25 -7.40
C GLY A 395 25.95 4.94 -8.61
N LYS A 396 25.30 4.94 -9.76
CA LYS A 396 25.66 5.77 -10.90
C LYS A 396 24.43 6.52 -11.44
N PRO A 397 24.59 7.76 -11.95
CA PRO A 397 23.47 8.54 -12.47
C PRO A 397 22.72 7.79 -13.58
N GLY A 398 21.41 7.83 -13.52
CA GLY A 398 20.52 7.21 -14.49
C GLY A 398 20.35 5.69 -14.33
N ALA A 399 20.77 5.12 -13.22
CA ALA A 399 20.65 3.69 -12.96
C ALA A 399 20.31 3.41 -11.49
N GLY A 400 19.60 2.33 -11.23
CA GLY A 400 19.33 1.88 -9.87
C GLY A 400 18.03 1.11 -9.69
N LEU A 401 17.67 0.94 -8.42
CA LEU A 401 16.53 0.20 -7.92
C LEU A 401 15.44 1.18 -7.48
N CYS A 402 14.26 1.06 -8.05
CA CYS A 402 13.12 1.95 -7.83
C CYS A 402 11.88 1.17 -7.36
N PRO A 403 11.83 0.72 -6.09
CA PRO A 403 10.58 0.21 -5.52
C PRO A 403 9.59 1.37 -5.39
N VAL A 404 8.48 1.31 -6.14
CA VAL A 404 7.49 2.37 -6.16
C VAL A 404 6.43 2.10 -5.10
N ARG A 405 6.60 2.74 -3.94
CA ARG A 405 5.73 2.54 -2.78
C ARG A 405 4.34 3.15 -3.00
N GLY A 406 3.35 2.53 -2.37
CA GLY A 406 1.94 2.91 -2.52
C GLY A 406 1.57 4.20 -1.80
N HIS A 407 1.46 4.15 -0.48
CA HIS A 407 1.01 5.27 0.35
C HIS A 407 2.00 6.42 0.42
N SER A 408 1.47 7.63 0.56
CA SER A 408 2.23 8.88 0.47
C SER A 408 3.39 9.02 1.45
N ASN A 409 3.34 8.37 2.61
CA ASN A 409 4.39 8.41 3.64
C ASN A 409 4.78 7.03 4.20
N VAL A 410 4.45 5.94 3.54
CA VAL A 410 4.76 4.60 4.05
C VAL A 410 6.26 4.36 4.26
N GLN A 411 7.11 5.05 3.51
CA GLN A 411 8.56 5.00 3.70
C GLN A 411 8.98 5.85 4.90
N GLY A 412 8.37 7.03 5.08
CA GLY A 412 8.58 7.89 6.22
C GLY A 412 8.16 7.25 7.54
N ASP A 413 7.02 6.56 7.57
CA ASP A 413 6.59 5.81 8.76
C ASP A 413 7.70 4.84 9.22
N ARG A 414 8.26 4.06 8.30
CA ARG A 414 9.39 3.16 8.59
C ARG A 414 10.66 3.90 9.02
N THR A 415 10.97 5.02 8.38
CA THR A 415 12.10 5.86 8.77
C THR A 415 11.94 6.40 10.18
N MET A 416 10.73 6.77 10.57
CA MET A 416 10.39 7.29 11.91
C MET A 416 10.26 6.21 12.99
N GLY A 417 10.41 4.93 12.63
CA GLY A 417 10.44 3.82 13.59
C GLY A 417 9.13 3.06 13.76
N ILE A 418 8.14 3.24 12.88
CA ILE A 418 6.97 2.37 12.79
C ILE A 418 7.45 1.03 12.21
N TRP A 419 7.85 0.14 13.07
CA TRP A 419 8.36 -1.17 12.71
C TRP A 419 8.42 -2.09 13.94
N GLU A 420 7.85 -3.27 13.85
CA GLU A 420 7.82 -4.27 14.91
C GLU A 420 9.19 -4.89 15.23
N ARG A 421 10.18 -4.67 14.35
CA ARG A 421 11.55 -5.20 14.45
C ARG A 421 12.57 -4.06 14.39
N ALA A 422 12.35 -3.01 15.19
CA ALA A 422 13.26 -1.87 15.21
C ALA A 422 14.70 -2.33 15.54
N PRO A 423 15.72 -1.79 14.84
CA PRO A 423 17.11 -2.18 15.09
C PRO A 423 17.62 -1.64 16.42
N GLU A 424 18.54 -2.37 17.07
CA GLU A 424 19.09 -2.04 18.37
C GLU A 424 19.60 -0.60 18.47
N HIS A 425 20.34 -0.12 17.47
CA HIS A 425 20.88 1.24 17.49
C HIS A 425 19.80 2.33 17.52
N PHE A 426 18.61 2.06 16.97
CA PHE A 426 17.47 2.97 17.04
C PHE A 426 16.85 2.97 18.45
N LEU A 427 16.71 1.78 19.04
CA LEU A 427 16.22 1.62 20.42
C LEU A 427 17.18 2.26 21.43
N ASP A 428 18.50 2.09 21.24
CA ASP A 428 19.52 2.75 22.05
C ASP A 428 19.45 4.28 21.95
N ALA A 429 19.23 4.81 20.75
CA ALA A 429 19.08 6.23 20.54
C ALA A 429 17.79 6.78 21.20
N LEU A 430 16.69 6.02 21.20
CA LEU A 430 15.47 6.37 21.94
C LEU A 430 15.73 6.40 23.45
N ALA A 431 16.41 5.37 23.99
CA ALA A 431 16.77 5.32 25.41
C ALA A 431 17.63 6.51 25.83
N ALA A 432 18.63 6.84 25.01
CA ALA A 432 19.55 7.97 25.28
C ALA A 432 18.84 9.33 25.19
N GLU A 433 17.92 9.52 24.23
CA GLU A 433 17.21 10.78 24.03
C GLU A 433 16.18 11.06 25.12
N PHE A 434 15.42 10.04 25.53
CA PHE A 434 14.23 10.22 26.38
C PHE A 434 14.39 9.66 27.79
N GLY A 435 15.42 8.87 28.08
CA GLY A 435 15.69 8.38 29.44
C GLY A 435 14.75 7.26 29.89
N PHE A 436 14.19 6.46 28.99
CA PHE A 436 13.43 5.24 29.29
C PHE A 436 14.04 4.06 28.57
N GLU A 437 13.80 2.82 29.03
CA GLU A 437 14.24 1.61 28.36
C GLU A 437 13.13 1.10 27.40
N PRO A 438 13.30 1.18 26.09
CA PRO A 438 12.33 0.62 25.14
C PRO A 438 12.37 -0.91 25.13
N PRO A 439 11.24 -1.61 24.82
CA PRO A 439 11.22 -3.05 24.68
C PRO A 439 12.16 -3.52 23.55
N ARG A 440 12.88 -4.64 23.80
CA ARG A 440 13.87 -5.20 22.87
C ARG A 440 13.34 -6.37 22.07
N GLU A 441 12.30 -7.04 22.58
CA GLU A 441 11.67 -8.15 21.88
C GLU A 441 10.93 -7.67 20.63
N HIS A 442 10.88 -8.53 19.60
CA HIS A 442 10.14 -8.22 18.39
C HIS A 442 8.64 -8.19 18.69
N GLY A 443 7.95 -7.20 18.15
CA GLY A 443 6.50 -7.10 18.22
C GLY A 443 5.77 -7.88 17.12
N LEU A 444 4.47 -7.66 17.04
CA LEU A 444 3.57 -8.30 16.06
C LEU A 444 3.55 -7.52 14.74
N ASP A 445 3.74 -8.22 13.62
CA ASP A 445 3.37 -7.73 12.29
C ASP A 445 1.84 -7.84 12.09
N THR A 446 1.34 -7.44 10.92
CA THR A 446 -0.11 -7.41 10.64
C THR A 446 -0.77 -8.80 10.75
N VAL A 447 -0.16 -9.86 10.23
CA VAL A 447 -0.71 -11.23 10.27
C VAL A 447 -0.68 -11.76 11.70
N ALA A 448 0.43 -11.56 12.40
CA ALA A 448 0.58 -11.95 13.79
C ALA A 448 -0.39 -11.17 14.72
N ALA A 449 -0.63 -9.89 14.44
CA ALA A 449 -1.59 -9.07 15.20
C ALA A 449 -3.03 -9.58 15.04
N ILE A 450 -3.47 -9.92 13.81
CA ILE A 450 -4.78 -10.52 13.57
C ILE A 450 -4.90 -11.86 14.33
N THR A 451 -3.87 -12.69 14.26
CA THR A 451 -3.82 -13.98 14.97
C THR A 451 -3.89 -13.78 16.48
N ALA A 452 -3.16 -12.80 17.02
CA ALA A 452 -3.17 -12.50 18.46
C ALA A 452 -4.56 -12.01 18.93
N LEU A 453 -5.23 -11.14 18.16
CA LEU A 453 -6.60 -10.72 18.42
C LEU A 453 -7.59 -11.90 18.36
N ALA A 454 -7.49 -12.76 17.35
CA ALA A 454 -8.34 -13.95 17.21
C ALA A 454 -8.20 -14.90 18.40
N GLN A 455 -7.02 -15.00 18.98
CA GLN A 455 -6.69 -15.87 20.13
C GLN A 455 -6.93 -15.19 21.50
N GLY A 456 -7.35 -13.93 21.52
CA GLY A 456 -7.55 -13.14 22.75
C GLY A 456 -6.22 -12.77 23.46
N ARG A 457 -5.06 -12.95 22.81
CA ARG A 457 -3.75 -12.50 23.31
C ARG A 457 -3.53 -11.01 23.14
N ALA A 458 -4.19 -10.41 22.15
CA ALA A 458 -4.30 -8.96 22.02
C ALA A 458 -5.74 -8.54 22.31
N ARG A 459 -5.93 -7.47 23.07
CA ARG A 459 -7.21 -7.02 23.62
C ARG A 459 -7.55 -5.58 23.25
N VAL A 460 -6.55 -4.76 22.96
CA VAL A 460 -6.75 -3.37 22.52
C VAL A 460 -6.12 -3.19 21.14
N PHE A 461 -6.92 -2.67 20.20
CA PHE A 461 -6.46 -2.31 18.87
C PHE A 461 -6.58 -0.80 18.66
N MET A 462 -5.49 -0.16 18.30
CA MET A 462 -5.43 1.25 17.93
C MET A 462 -4.95 1.41 16.50
N GLY A 463 -5.81 1.98 15.63
CA GLY A 463 -5.51 2.23 14.22
C GLY A 463 -5.31 3.72 13.94
N MET A 464 -4.10 4.10 13.53
CA MET A 464 -3.78 5.43 13.03
C MET A 464 -4.05 5.48 11.52
N GLY A 465 -5.24 5.94 11.14
CA GLY A 465 -5.72 5.96 9.76
C GLY A 465 -5.97 4.57 9.16
N GLY A 466 -6.26 4.53 7.87
CA GLY A 466 -6.48 3.30 7.11
C GLY A 466 -7.88 2.69 7.27
N ASN A 467 -8.08 1.60 6.56
CA ASN A 467 -9.26 0.72 6.64
C ASN A 467 -8.73 -0.70 6.86
N PHE A 468 -8.32 -0.98 8.10
CA PHE A 468 -7.62 -2.22 8.47
C PHE A 468 -8.39 -3.46 8.03
N VAL A 469 -9.68 -3.54 8.37
CA VAL A 469 -10.52 -4.72 8.07
C VAL A 469 -10.60 -5.03 6.57
N SER A 470 -10.75 -4.01 5.72
CA SER A 470 -10.79 -4.24 4.26
C SER A 470 -9.41 -4.34 3.62
N ALA A 471 -8.35 -3.91 4.32
CA ALA A 471 -6.99 -3.96 3.79
C ALA A 471 -6.31 -5.31 3.98
N THR A 472 -6.67 -6.03 5.04
CA THR A 472 -6.00 -7.26 5.49
C THR A 472 -6.56 -8.50 4.79
N PRO A 473 -5.81 -9.60 4.74
CA PRO A 473 -6.27 -10.86 4.14
C PRO A 473 -7.37 -11.51 4.99
N ASP A 474 -8.04 -12.51 4.44
CA ASP A 474 -9.06 -13.32 5.11
C ASP A 474 -10.06 -12.45 5.88
N THR A 475 -10.89 -11.70 5.15
CA THR A 475 -11.79 -10.70 5.75
C THR A 475 -12.63 -11.29 6.88
N ALA A 476 -13.09 -12.54 6.75
CA ALA A 476 -13.91 -13.19 7.81
C ALA A 476 -13.11 -13.42 9.09
N ALA A 477 -11.87 -13.92 8.96
CA ALA A 477 -10.97 -14.13 10.10
C ALA A 477 -10.58 -12.79 10.75
N THR A 478 -10.26 -11.77 9.94
CA THR A 478 -9.96 -10.42 10.43
C THR A 478 -11.14 -9.79 11.15
N GLU A 479 -12.36 -9.88 10.61
CA GLU A 479 -13.56 -9.36 11.26
C GLU A 479 -13.82 -10.06 12.60
N ALA A 480 -13.69 -11.37 12.64
CA ALA A 480 -13.86 -12.14 13.89
C ALA A 480 -12.80 -11.74 14.92
N ALA A 481 -11.53 -11.56 14.49
CA ALA A 481 -10.45 -11.12 15.36
C ALA A 481 -10.71 -9.74 15.96
N MET A 482 -11.15 -8.78 15.15
CA MET A 482 -11.46 -7.42 15.62
C MET A 482 -12.61 -7.39 16.63
N ARG A 483 -13.61 -8.26 16.46
CA ARG A 483 -14.75 -8.37 17.42
C ARG A 483 -14.35 -8.95 18.78
N ASN A 484 -13.22 -9.64 18.88
CA ASN A 484 -12.69 -10.16 20.15
C ASN A 484 -12.02 -9.08 21.00
N ALA A 485 -11.65 -7.93 20.43
CA ALA A 485 -11.00 -6.87 21.18
C ALA A 485 -11.92 -6.29 22.26
N ASP A 486 -11.35 -5.93 23.40
CA ASP A 486 -12.08 -5.20 24.45
C ASP A 486 -12.31 -3.74 24.00
N LEU A 487 -11.33 -3.15 23.30
CA LEU A 487 -11.42 -1.80 22.75
C LEU A 487 -10.81 -1.72 21.35
N THR A 488 -11.54 -1.10 20.43
CA THR A 488 -11.01 -0.66 19.13
C THR A 488 -11.03 0.86 19.03
N VAL A 489 -9.90 1.46 18.68
CA VAL A 489 -9.75 2.92 18.51
C VAL A 489 -9.30 3.21 17.08
N HIS A 490 -10.01 4.10 16.39
CA HIS A 490 -9.66 4.51 15.04
C HIS A 490 -9.50 6.03 14.93
N VAL A 491 -8.27 6.48 14.67
CA VAL A 491 -8.01 7.88 14.29
C VAL A 491 -8.25 8.01 12.80
N SER A 492 -9.29 8.71 12.38
CA SER A 492 -9.78 8.67 11.01
C SER A 492 -10.33 10.00 10.54
N THR A 493 -10.35 10.19 9.23
CA THR A 493 -10.98 11.35 8.59
C THR A 493 -12.39 11.05 8.08
N LYS A 494 -12.66 9.80 7.73
CA LYS A 494 -13.92 9.34 7.11
C LYS A 494 -14.29 7.94 7.58
N LEU A 495 -15.59 7.62 7.49
CA LEU A 495 -16.09 6.31 7.87
C LEU A 495 -15.62 5.23 6.88
N ASN A 496 -15.32 4.04 7.40
CA ASN A 496 -14.94 2.86 6.63
C ASN A 496 -15.32 1.57 7.39
N ARG A 497 -15.00 0.40 6.82
CA ARG A 497 -15.34 -0.91 7.37
C ARG A 497 -14.85 -1.12 8.80
N SER A 498 -13.66 -0.62 9.14
CA SER A 498 -13.08 -0.79 10.47
C SER A 498 -13.88 -0.11 11.60
N HIS A 499 -14.75 0.85 11.29
CA HIS A 499 -15.60 1.50 12.28
C HIS A 499 -16.89 0.74 12.57
N VAL A 500 -17.29 -0.17 11.68
CA VAL A 500 -18.52 -0.97 11.80
C VAL A 500 -18.23 -2.42 12.16
N VAL A 501 -16.95 -2.80 12.15
CA VAL A 501 -16.43 -4.06 12.70
C VAL A 501 -15.59 -3.69 13.91
N HIS A 502 -16.13 -3.82 15.09
CA HIS A 502 -15.59 -3.25 16.32
C HIS A 502 -15.47 -4.26 17.45
N GLY A 503 -14.67 -3.95 18.45
CA GLY A 503 -14.56 -4.66 19.71
C GLY A 503 -15.77 -4.41 20.64
N ARG A 504 -15.65 -4.79 21.90
CA ARG A 504 -16.72 -4.57 22.89
C ARG A 504 -17.06 -3.10 23.10
N GLU A 505 -16.01 -2.25 23.21
CA GLU A 505 -16.11 -0.79 23.09
C GLU A 505 -15.35 -0.31 21.85
N ALA A 506 -15.81 0.80 21.26
CA ALA A 506 -15.13 1.40 20.12
C ALA A 506 -15.09 2.92 20.21
N LEU A 507 -13.99 3.50 19.75
CA LEU A 507 -13.80 4.95 19.65
C LEU A 507 -13.45 5.35 18.21
N ILE A 508 -14.10 6.41 17.73
CA ILE A 508 -13.76 7.08 16.47
C ILE A 508 -13.25 8.47 16.82
N LEU A 509 -11.97 8.73 16.52
CA LEU A 509 -11.30 9.97 16.82
C LEU A 509 -11.03 10.74 15.51
N PRO A 510 -11.72 11.88 15.26
CA PRO A 510 -11.64 12.60 14.00
C PRO A 510 -10.33 13.39 13.90
N ALA A 511 -9.54 13.11 12.86
CA ALA A 511 -8.30 13.83 12.60
C ALA A 511 -8.45 14.94 11.56
N LEU A 512 -7.55 15.93 11.63
CA LEU A 512 -7.33 16.89 10.55
C LEU A 512 -6.91 16.17 9.28
N GLY A 513 -7.41 16.62 8.14
CA GLY A 513 -6.88 16.21 6.85
C GLY A 513 -5.59 16.99 6.51
N ARG A 514 -4.75 16.42 5.65
CA ARG A 514 -3.50 17.08 5.21
C ARG A 514 -3.76 18.42 4.50
N SER A 515 -4.92 18.57 3.87
CA SER A 515 -5.38 19.83 3.24
C SER A 515 -5.80 20.91 4.25
N GLU A 516 -5.95 20.57 5.52
CA GLU A 516 -6.40 21.47 6.58
C GLU A 516 -5.24 22.04 7.38
N ARG A 517 -5.43 23.26 7.86
CA ARG A 517 -4.42 23.98 8.63
C ARG A 517 -4.48 23.57 10.10
N ASP A 518 -3.37 23.12 10.62
CA ASP A 518 -3.19 22.83 12.03
C ASP A 518 -2.73 24.11 12.78
N HIS A 519 -3.42 24.44 13.85
CA HIS A 519 -3.10 25.56 14.74
C HIS A 519 -2.91 25.10 16.19
N THR A 520 -2.60 23.84 16.38
CA THR A 520 -2.26 23.30 17.71
C THR A 520 -1.09 24.09 18.30
N GLY A 521 -1.18 24.45 19.57
CA GLY A 521 -0.18 25.35 20.18
C GLY A 521 -0.32 26.84 19.87
N GLY A 522 -1.38 27.25 19.11
CA GLY A 522 -1.68 28.64 18.80
C GLY A 522 -0.96 29.23 17.58
N SER A 523 -0.03 28.49 16.97
CA SER A 523 0.69 28.87 15.75
C SER A 523 0.45 27.84 14.65
N PRO A 524 0.52 28.22 13.36
CA PRO A 524 0.39 27.24 12.26
C PRO A 524 1.52 26.21 12.32
N GLN A 525 1.18 24.96 12.47
CA GLN A 525 2.11 23.84 12.45
C GLN A 525 2.32 23.31 11.03
N ARG A 526 3.49 22.72 10.78
CA ARG A 526 3.83 21.98 9.58
C ARG A 526 4.20 20.56 9.95
N VAL A 527 3.84 19.62 9.09
CA VAL A 527 4.29 18.23 9.17
C VAL A 527 5.18 17.91 7.97
N THR A 528 5.85 16.77 8.02
CA THR A 528 6.73 16.31 6.94
C THR A 528 6.32 14.93 6.47
N VAL A 529 6.68 14.61 5.23
CA VAL A 529 6.50 13.30 4.60
C VAL A 529 7.76 12.91 3.83
N GLU A 530 7.99 11.59 3.68
CA GLU A 530 9.09 11.02 2.89
C GLU A 530 8.52 10.24 1.70
N ASP A 531 8.93 10.59 0.49
CA ASP A 531 8.53 9.89 -0.73
C ASP A 531 9.32 8.59 -1.00
N SER A 532 9.00 7.87 -2.10
CA SER A 532 9.66 6.62 -2.47
C SER A 532 11.15 6.74 -2.80
N MET A 533 11.66 7.95 -3.00
CA MET A 533 13.07 8.21 -3.34
C MET A 533 13.83 8.89 -2.19
N SER A 534 13.25 8.83 -0.99
CA SER A 534 13.81 9.37 0.26
C SER A 534 13.93 10.91 0.30
N ALA A 535 13.13 11.63 -0.50
CA ALA A 535 13.03 13.06 -0.35
C ALA A 535 11.97 13.40 0.72
N VAL A 536 12.35 14.30 1.64
CA VAL A 536 11.51 14.76 2.75
C VAL A 536 11.01 16.16 2.44
N HIS A 537 9.70 16.35 2.52
CA HIS A 537 9.01 17.60 2.18
C HIS A 537 8.18 18.10 3.37
N ALA A 538 8.14 19.44 3.54
CA ALA A 538 7.19 20.08 4.43
C ALA A 538 5.78 20.11 3.82
N SER A 539 4.76 19.93 4.63
CA SER A 539 3.36 19.91 4.22
C SER A 539 2.51 20.76 5.16
N GLN A 540 1.76 21.72 4.61
CA GLN A 540 0.86 22.59 5.37
C GLN A 540 -0.39 22.92 4.56
N GLY A 541 -1.55 22.44 5.02
CA GLY A 541 -2.82 22.65 4.36
C GLY A 541 -3.29 24.12 4.40
N PRO A 542 -3.96 24.62 3.32
CA PRO A 542 -4.47 25.99 3.26
C PRO A 542 -5.88 26.15 3.85
N LEU A 543 -6.61 25.05 4.12
CA LEU A 543 -8.02 25.10 4.50
C LEU A 543 -8.20 25.27 6.00
N LYS A 544 -9.33 25.85 6.40
CA LYS A 544 -9.78 25.76 7.79
C LYS A 544 -10.28 24.32 8.06
N PRO A 545 -10.09 23.80 9.29
CA PRO A 545 -10.68 22.52 9.71
C PRO A 545 -12.16 22.43 9.36
N ALA A 546 -12.60 21.25 8.91
CA ALA A 546 -13.99 21.01 8.54
C ALA A 546 -14.95 21.13 9.75
N SER A 547 -14.44 20.84 10.95
CA SER A 547 -15.15 20.99 12.22
C SER A 547 -14.21 21.55 13.29
N PRO A 548 -14.72 22.31 14.28
CA PRO A 548 -13.95 22.78 15.42
C PRO A 548 -13.53 21.67 16.37
N HIS A 549 -14.09 20.46 16.24
CA HIS A 549 -13.76 19.31 17.06
C HIS A 549 -12.63 18.44 16.50
N LEU A 550 -12.09 18.75 15.31
CA LEU A 550 -10.97 18.01 14.76
C LEU A 550 -9.66 18.35 15.49
N ARG A 551 -8.83 17.33 15.70
CA ARG A 551 -7.47 17.48 16.22
C ARG A 551 -6.45 16.91 15.23
N SER A 552 -5.21 17.36 15.30
CA SER A 552 -4.12 16.76 14.53
C SER A 552 -3.76 15.38 15.08
N GLU A 553 -3.19 14.53 14.23
CA GLU A 553 -2.68 13.21 14.63
C GLU A 553 -1.66 13.34 15.77
N VAL A 554 -0.76 14.35 15.72
CA VAL A 554 0.22 14.63 16.78
C VAL A 554 -0.46 15.00 18.11
N ASP A 555 -1.46 15.89 18.08
CA ASP A 555 -2.22 16.26 19.28
C ASP A 555 -2.94 15.06 19.90
N ILE A 556 -3.57 14.22 19.05
CA ILE A 556 -4.27 13.01 19.51
C ILE A 556 -3.28 12.04 20.17
N VAL A 557 -2.15 11.75 19.54
CA VAL A 557 -1.12 10.83 20.07
C VAL A 557 -0.55 11.32 21.40
N CYS A 558 -0.15 12.59 21.46
CA CYS A 558 0.40 13.18 22.69
C CYS A 558 -0.61 13.19 23.83
N SER A 559 -1.89 13.47 23.53
CA SER A 559 -2.95 13.47 24.54
C SER A 559 -3.28 12.04 25.04
N ILE A 560 -3.22 11.03 24.18
CA ILE A 560 -3.32 9.62 24.59
C ILE A 560 -2.15 9.24 25.50
N ALA A 561 -0.93 9.68 25.15
CA ALA A 561 0.25 9.43 25.96
C ALA A 561 0.12 10.05 27.35
N GLU A 562 -0.28 11.32 27.44
CA GLU A 562 -0.53 12.02 28.71
C GLU A 562 -1.61 11.35 29.58
N ALA A 563 -2.65 10.80 28.94
CA ALA A 563 -3.73 10.09 29.64
C ALA A 563 -3.34 8.66 30.08
N THR A 564 -2.35 8.04 29.43
CA THR A 564 -1.95 6.65 29.65
C THR A 564 -0.75 6.51 30.56
N LEU A 565 0.29 7.33 30.35
CA LEU A 565 1.61 7.25 30.95
C LEU A 565 1.73 8.27 32.08
N THR A 566 1.65 7.83 33.33
CA THR A 566 1.59 8.72 34.51
C THR A 566 2.90 9.45 34.82
N ASP A 567 4.06 8.86 34.56
CA ASP A 567 5.40 9.39 34.89
C ASP A 567 6.35 9.30 33.67
N SER A 568 5.86 9.69 32.48
CA SER A 568 6.67 9.64 31.28
C SER A 568 7.76 10.71 31.24
N PRO A 569 9.03 10.37 30.97
CA PRO A 569 10.09 11.35 30.74
C PRO A 569 9.99 12.07 29.40
N VAL A 570 9.12 11.61 28.49
CA VAL A 570 8.91 12.22 27.18
C VAL A 570 8.11 13.51 27.33
N PRO A 571 8.52 14.61 26.68
CA PRO A 571 7.87 15.93 26.85
C PRO A 571 6.61 16.08 25.95
N TRP A 572 5.61 15.21 26.12
CA TRP A 572 4.40 15.14 25.29
C TRP A 572 3.69 16.49 25.12
N SER A 573 3.55 17.26 26.19
CA SER A 573 2.93 18.59 26.14
C SER A 573 3.70 19.56 25.24
N ARG A 574 5.04 19.51 25.27
CA ARG A 574 5.88 20.36 24.38
C ARG A 574 5.78 19.91 22.94
N PHE A 575 5.78 18.62 22.67
CA PHE A 575 5.59 18.06 21.33
C PHE A 575 4.26 18.48 20.70
N ARG A 576 3.19 18.46 21.50
CA ARG A 576 1.88 18.93 21.10
C ARG A 576 1.85 20.41 20.72
N GLN A 577 2.58 21.25 21.47
CA GLN A 577 2.61 22.70 21.25
C GLN A 577 3.49 23.13 20.09
N ASP A 578 4.59 22.44 19.83
CA ASP A 578 5.59 22.79 18.83
C ASP A 578 6.21 21.55 18.18
N TYR A 579 5.85 21.27 16.91
CA TYR A 579 6.35 20.12 16.18
C TYR A 579 7.84 20.21 15.84
N SER A 580 8.46 21.39 15.95
CA SER A 580 9.92 21.52 15.82
C SER A 580 10.66 20.74 16.91
N GLU A 581 10.07 20.61 18.10
CA GLU A 581 10.64 19.79 19.19
C GLU A 581 10.69 18.31 18.81
N ILE A 582 9.64 17.79 18.11
CA ILE A 582 9.63 16.43 17.57
C ILE A 582 10.74 16.27 16.52
N ARG A 583 10.85 17.22 15.57
CA ARG A 583 11.88 17.19 14.52
C ARG A 583 13.31 17.27 15.09
N ARG A 584 13.53 17.99 16.16
CA ARG A 584 14.83 18.00 16.88
C ARG A 584 15.13 16.64 17.51
N SER A 585 14.14 15.95 18.08
CA SER A 585 14.30 14.59 18.57
C SER A 585 14.52 13.58 17.44
N ILE A 586 13.79 13.70 16.31
CA ILE A 586 14.05 12.91 15.09
C ILE A 586 15.51 13.06 14.67
N ALA A 587 16.05 14.29 14.66
CA ALA A 587 17.45 14.55 14.29
C ALA A 587 18.48 13.83 15.18
N ARG A 588 18.15 13.57 16.46
CA ARG A 588 19.01 12.87 17.41
C ARG A 588 18.83 11.35 17.42
N VAL A 589 17.64 10.88 17.09
CA VAL A 589 17.28 9.45 17.18
C VAL A 589 17.44 8.73 15.83
N VAL A 590 17.02 9.37 14.75
CA VAL A 590 16.91 8.69 13.44
C VAL A 590 18.19 8.88 12.63
N PRO A 591 18.88 7.79 12.24
CA PRO A 591 20.11 7.88 11.44
C PRO A 591 19.89 8.63 10.11
N GLY A 592 20.81 9.55 9.80
CA GLY A 592 20.75 10.35 8.57
C GLY A 592 19.86 11.59 8.64
N CYS A 593 19.15 11.80 9.75
CA CYS A 593 18.25 12.93 9.95
C CYS A 593 18.90 14.15 10.68
N ALA A 594 20.21 14.21 10.77
CA ALA A 594 20.89 15.36 11.38
C ALA A 594 20.43 16.70 10.77
N ALA A 595 20.17 17.68 11.64
CA ALA A 595 19.63 19.00 11.27
C ALA A 595 18.28 18.91 10.51
N TYR A 596 17.40 18.02 10.97
CA TYR A 596 16.12 17.76 10.29
C TYR A 596 15.22 19.00 10.27
N ASP A 597 15.08 19.68 11.42
CA ASP A 597 14.21 20.86 11.55
C ASP A 597 14.68 22.01 10.67
N GLU A 598 15.99 22.26 10.61
CA GLU A 598 16.59 23.32 9.79
C GLU A 598 16.50 23.02 8.29
N LYS A 599 16.59 21.74 7.90
CA LYS A 599 16.51 21.31 6.50
C LYS A 599 15.10 21.35 5.95
N VAL A 600 14.10 21.15 6.78
CA VAL A 600 12.68 21.18 6.38
C VAL A 600 12.27 22.54 5.82
N ASP A 601 12.91 23.62 6.26
CA ASP A 601 12.65 24.97 5.76
C ASP A 601 13.26 25.28 4.38
N GLN A 602 14.07 24.38 3.85
CA GLN A 602 14.64 24.54 2.52
C GLN A 602 13.54 24.38 1.44
N PRO A 603 13.49 25.24 0.42
CA PRO A 603 12.56 25.07 -0.68
C PRO A 603 12.73 23.71 -1.36
N GLY A 604 11.66 22.90 -1.40
CA GLY A 604 11.70 21.54 -1.95
C GLY A 604 12.17 20.47 -0.97
N GLY A 605 12.48 20.84 0.28
CA GLY A 605 12.90 19.89 1.31
C GLY A 605 14.35 19.37 1.13
N PHE A 606 14.61 18.14 1.52
CA PHE A 606 15.93 17.53 1.43
C PHE A 606 15.82 16.00 1.20
N THR A 607 16.87 15.41 0.66
CA THR A 607 16.94 13.95 0.45
C THR A 607 17.77 13.30 1.55
N LEU A 608 17.25 12.21 2.13
CA LEU A 608 17.97 11.43 3.14
C LEU A 608 19.19 10.73 2.52
N PRO A 609 20.28 10.58 3.25
CA PRO A 609 21.47 9.84 2.80
C PRO A 609 21.13 8.39 2.45
N HIS A 610 21.75 7.90 1.38
CA HIS A 610 21.57 6.52 0.93
C HIS A 610 22.95 5.99 0.47
N PRO A 611 23.72 5.33 1.35
CA PRO A 611 25.12 4.96 1.05
C PRO A 611 25.31 4.18 -0.25
N PRO A 612 24.48 3.17 -0.62
CA PRO A 612 24.59 2.49 -1.92
C PRO A 612 24.43 3.42 -3.12
N ARG A 613 23.49 4.38 -3.06
CA ARG A 613 23.24 5.38 -4.11
C ARG A 613 24.34 6.43 -4.17
N ASP A 614 24.68 7.01 -3.03
CA ASP A 614 25.50 8.23 -2.97
C ASP A 614 27.01 7.95 -3.07
N THR A 615 27.46 6.80 -2.55
CA THR A 615 28.91 6.49 -2.42
C THR A 615 29.30 5.07 -2.81
N ARG A 616 28.36 4.23 -3.28
CA ARG A 616 28.55 2.78 -3.51
C ARG A 616 29.07 2.03 -2.28
N THR A 617 28.69 2.49 -1.10
CA THR A 617 28.99 1.83 0.17
C THR A 617 27.77 0.97 0.56
N PHE A 618 28.00 -0.30 0.81
CA PHE A 618 26.93 -1.27 1.08
C PHE A 618 27.03 -1.71 2.55
N PRO A 619 26.14 -1.22 3.44
CA PRO A 619 26.18 -1.54 4.87
C PRO A 619 25.57 -2.93 5.17
N THR A 620 25.94 -3.93 4.39
CA THR A 620 25.67 -5.35 4.68
C THR A 620 26.71 -5.89 5.68
N LYS A 621 26.47 -7.08 6.22
CA LYS A 621 27.44 -7.75 7.09
C LYS A 621 28.82 -7.95 6.42
N ALA A 622 28.84 -8.10 5.10
CA ALA A 622 30.09 -8.26 4.32
C ALA A 622 30.72 -6.92 3.92
N GLY A 623 30.07 -5.78 4.14
CA GLY A 623 30.51 -4.47 3.67
C GLY A 623 30.44 -4.31 2.15
N LYS A 624 29.84 -5.25 1.43
CA LYS A 624 29.67 -5.30 -0.02
C LYS A 624 28.23 -5.70 -0.37
N ALA A 625 27.78 -5.35 -1.58
CA ALA A 625 26.52 -5.87 -2.10
C ALA A 625 26.60 -7.38 -2.31
N MET A 626 25.50 -8.09 -2.10
CA MET A 626 25.48 -9.54 -2.09
C MET A 626 24.72 -10.10 -3.29
N PHE A 627 25.37 -10.89 -4.12
CA PHE A 627 24.67 -11.83 -4.98
C PHE A 627 24.06 -12.96 -4.16
N THR A 628 22.84 -13.34 -4.52
CA THR A 628 22.13 -14.41 -3.83
C THR A 628 21.65 -15.46 -4.82
N VAL A 629 21.63 -16.71 -4.43
CA VAL A 629 21.13 -17.82 -5.24
C VAL A 629 19.80 -18.28 -4.65
N SER A 630 18.76 -18.28 -5.48
CA SER A 630 17.45 -18.85 -5.15
C SER A 630 17.12 -19.99 -6.11
N PRO A 631 16.43 -21.04 -5.67
CA PRO A 631 15.96 -22.09 -6.56
C PRO A 631 14.93 -21.53 -7.56
N LEU A 632 14.83 -22.15 -8.73
CA LEU A 632 13.75 -21.88 -9.65
C LEU A 632 12.45 -22.52 -9.12
N GLU A 633 11.47 -21.69 -8.85
CA GLU A 633 10.14 -22.14 -8.47
C GLU A 633 9.16 -21.94 -9.64
N VAL A 634 8.47 -23.02 -10.01
CA VAL A 634 7.38 -22.99 -10.98
C VAL A 634 6.08 -23.30 -10.25
N LEU A 635 5.22 -22.30 -10.14
CA LEU A 635 3.92 -22.47 -9.51
C LEU A 635 3.02 -23.35 -10.39
N THR A 636 2.71 -24.54 -9.90
CA THR A 636 1.78 -25.46 -10.55
C THR A 636 0.35 -25.16 -10.12
N VAL A 637 -0.50 -24.86 -11.09
CA VAL A 637 -1.93 -24.65 -10.89
C VAL A 637 -2.67 -25.93 -11.26
N PRO A 638 -3.50 -26.51 -10.37
CA PRO A 638 -4.26 -27.73 -10.70
C PRO A 638 -5.20 -27.53 -11.89
N GLU A 639 -5.53 -28.61 -12.60
CA GLU A 639 -6.46 -28.58 -13.72
C GLU A 639 -7.83 -28.01 -13.31
N GLY A 640 -8.43 -27.19 -14.16
CA GLY A 640 -9.70 -26.51 -13.90
C GLY A 640 -9.60 -25.36 -12.86
N ARG A 641 -8.39 -24.96 -12.47
CA ARG A 641 -8.13 -23.82 -11.59
C ARG A 641 -7.41 -22.71 -12.35
N LEU A 642 -7.53 -21.49 -11.85
CA LEU A 642 -6.81 -20.31 -12.34
C LEU A 642 -5.99 -19.69 -11.20
N LEU A 643 -4.91 -19.02 -11.56
CA LEU A 643 -4.12 -18.21 -10.64
C LEU A 643 -4.66 -16.78 -10.64
N LEU A 644 -5.35 -16.41 -9.57
CA LEU A 644 -5.95 -15.09 -9.39
C LEU A 644 -4.94 -14.10 -8.81
N GLN A 645 -4.82 -12.93 -9.44
CA GLN A 645 -4.19 -11.76 -8.88
C GLN A 645 -5.23 -10.68 -8.52
N THR A 646 -5.10 -10.07 -7.35
CA THR A 646 -5.91 -8.90 -7.02
C THR A 646 -5.40 -7.68 -7.75
N ILE A 647 -6.27 -6.80 -8.25
CA ILE A 647 -5.90 -5.56 -8.95
C ILE A 647 -6.64 -4.36 -8.37
N ARG A 648 -6.19 -3.13 -8.70
CA ARG A 648 -6.88 -1.88 -8.34
C ARG A 648 -7.62 -1.33 -9.55
N SER A 649 -8.81 -0.77 -9.34
CA SER A 649 -9.50 0.01 -10.37
C SER A 649 -8.90 1.41 -10.49
N HIS A 650 -9.19 2.10 -11.59
CA HIS A 650 -8.68 3.47 -11.80
C HIS A 650 -9.29 4.50 -10.82
N ASP A 651 -10.52 4.29 -10.36
CA ASP A 651 -11.20 5.16 -9.39
C ASP A 651 -10.98 4.73 -7.93
N GLN A 652 -9.79 4.21 -7.65
CA GLN A 652 -9.42 3.68 -6.34
C GLN A 652 -7.97 4.03 -5.98
N PHE A 653 -7.71 4.23 -4.69
CA PHE A 653 -6.36 4.20 -4.14
C PHE A 653 -6.34 3.37 -2.85
N ASN A 654 -5.59 2.28 -2.83
CA ASN A 654 -5.63 1.24 -1.80
C ASN A 654 -7.07 0.77 -1.52
N THR A 655 -7.58 0.88 -0.30
CA THR A 655 -8.97 0.55 0.07
C THR A 655 -9.95 1.68 -0.18
N THR A 656 -9.49 2.89 -0.45
CA THR A 656 -10.37 4.03 -0.67
C THR A 656 -10.89 4.00 -2.11
N ILE A 657 -12.21 3.85 -2.26
CA ILE A 657 -12.91 3.79 -3.54
C ILE A 657 -13.53 5.16 -3.79
N TYR A 658 -13.04 5.86 -4.82
CA TYR A 658 -13.54 7.18 -5.19
C TYR A 658 -14.72 7.11 -6.15
N GLY A 659 -14.84 6.03 -6.91
CA GLY A 659 -15.89 5.78 -7.88
C GLY A 659 -15.95 4.31 -8.27
N LEU A 660 -17.03 3.92 -8.94
CA LEU A 660 -17.33 2.54 -9.28
C LEU A 660 -17.05 2.20 -10.75
N SER A 661 -16.20 2.99 -11.39
CA SER A 661 -15.83 2.78 -12.79
C SER A 661 -14.32 2.64 -12.94
N ASP A 662 -13.90 1.62 -13.69
CA ASP A 662 -12.52 1.49 -14.19
C ASP A 662 -12.52 1.72 -15.71
N ARG A 663 -12.58 2.99 -16.08
CA ARG A 663 -12.65 3.33 -17.51
C ARG A 663 -11.42 2.88 -18.31
N TYR A 664 -10.28 2.62 -17.68
CA TYR A 664 -9.10 2.10 -18.39
C TYR A 664 -9.30 0.66 -18.83
N ARG A 665 -10.04 -0.13 -18.06
CA ARG A 665 -10.39 -1.51 -18.42
C ARG A 665 -11.81 -1.65 -19.01
N GLY A 666 -12.55 -0.53 -19.18
CA GLY A 666 -13.90 -0.52 -19.74
C GLY A 666 -14.99 -0.99 -18.78
N ILE A 667 -14.77 -0.91 -17.47
CA ILE A 667 -15.76 -1.29 -16.46
C ILE A 667 -16.47 -0.04 -15.94
N GLU A 668 -17.81 -0.06 -15.93
CA GLU A 668 -18.66 1.02 -15.43
C GLU A 668 -19.74 0.47 -14.49
N GLY A 669 -20.00 1.22 -13.40
CA GLY A 669 -21.13 0.97 -12.49
C GLY A 669 -20.93 -0.14 -11.48
N GLY A 670 -19.76 -0.77 -11.36
CA GLY A 670 -19.54 -1.80 -10.36
C GLY A 670 -18.12 -2.36 -10.34
N ARG A 671 -17.86 -3.30 -9.42
CA ARG A 671 -16.51 -3.79 -9.14
C ARG A 671 -16.41 -5.32 -9.10
N ARG A 672 -17.53 -6.04 -8.98
CA ARG A 672 -17.54 -7.51 -8.96
C ARG A 672 -17.39 -8.08 -10.38
N VAL A 673 -16.18 -7.97 -10.91
CA VAL A 673 -15.80 -8.56 -12.21
C VAL A 673 -14.54 -9.40 -12.05
N VAL A 674 -14.46 -10.47 -12.83
CA VAL A 674 -13.25 -11.29 -12.97
C VAL A 674 -12.83 -11.31 -14.43
N PHE A 675 -11.62 -10.88 -14.69
CA PHE A 675 -10.98 -10.90 -15.99
C PHE A 675 -10.35 -12.27 -16.22
N VAL A 676 -10.66 -12.93 -17.33
CA VAL A 676 -10.19 -14.27 -17.68
C VAL A 676 -9.87 -14.33 -19.19
N HIS A 677 -8.83 -15.07 -19.56
CA HIS A 677 -8.49 -15.26 -20.97
C HIS A 677 -9.65 -15.93 -21.72
N PRO A 678 -10.01 -15.49 -22.96
CA PRO A 678 -11.15 -16.05 -23.69
C PRO A 678 -11.14 -17.56 -23.87
N GLU A 679 -9.97 -18.15 -24.13
CA GLU A 679 -9.84 -19.61 -24.25
C GLU A 679 -10.03 -20.34 -22.91
N ASP A 680 -9.66 -19.73 -21.79
CA ASP A 680 -9.89 -20.31 -20.47
C ASP A 680 -11.38 -20.21 -20.09
N VAL A 681 -12.06 -19.10 -20.44
CA VAL A 681 -13.52 -18.98 -20.32
C VAL A 681 -14.22 -20.14 -21.03
N ALA A 682 -13.84 -20.41 -22.30
CA ALA A 682 -14.39 -21.50 -23.08
C ALA A 682 -14.06 -22.89 -22.52
N ALA A 683 -12.79 -23.10 -22.07
CA ALA A 683 -12.34 -24.36 -21.49
C ALA A 683 -13.06 -24.71 -20.17
N LEU A 684 -13.45 -23.68 -19.38
CA LEU A 684 -14.23 -23.83 -18.16
C LEU A 684 -15.74 -23.98 -18.41
N GLY A 685 -16.20 -24.00 -19.68
CA GLY A 685 -17.61 -24.07 -20.04
C GLY A 685 -18.41 -22.83 -19.68
N LEU A 686 -17.73 -21.68 -19.56
CA LEU A 686 -18.32 -20.39 -19.24
C LEU A 686 -18.46 -19.53 -20.50
N THR A 687 -19.26 -18.47 -20.39
CA THR A 687 -19.40 -17.42 -21.39
C THR A 687 -19.17 -16.06 -20.78
N GLU A 688 -18.75 -15.09 -21.62
CA GLU A 688 -18.65 -13.70 -21.17
C GLU A 688 -20.01 -13.21 -20.64
N GLY A 689 -19.99 -12.55 -19.48
CA GLY A 689 -21.18 -12.06 -18.80
C GLY A 689 -21.79 -13.04 -17.79
N ASP A 690 -21.37 -14.29 -17.76
CA ASP A 690 -21.81 -15.25 -16.72
C ASP A 690 -21.48 -14.71 -15.32
N HIS A 691 -22.36 -14.98 -14.35
CA HIS A 691 -22.08 -14.71 -12.94
C HIS A 691 -21.56 -15.98 -12.28
N ILE A 692 -20.43 -15.84 -11.59
CA ILE A 692 -19.72 -16.94 -10.95
C ILE A 692 -19.34 -16.58 -9.53
N ASP A 693 -19.16 -17.58 -8.72
CA ASP A 693 -18.51 -17.49 -7.43
C ASP A 693 -17.02 -17.81 -7.60
N LEU A 694 -16.15 -17.01 -7.00
CA LEU A 694 -14.73 -17.33 -6.88
C LEU A 694 -14.50 -18.10 -5.59
N VAL A 695 -13.85 -19.25 -5.69
CA VAL A 695 -13.57 -20.13 -4.55
C VAL A 695 -12.08 -20.42 -4.50
N SER A 696 -11.43 -20.06 -3.38
CA SER A 696 -10.06 -20.45 -3.07
C SER A 696 -10.05 -21.60 -2.06
N GLU A 697 -9.01 -22.44 -2.15
CA GLU A 697 -8.79 -23.58 -1.25
C GLU A 697 -7.39 -23.48 -0.65
N TRP A 698 -7.29 -23.58 0.66
CA TRP A 698 -6.03 -23.57 1.40
C TRP A 698 -6.13 -24.44 2.65
N ASP A 699 -5.24 -25.44 2.77
CA ASP A 699 -5.23 -26.40 3.89
C ASP A 699 -6.60 -27.03 4.18
N GLY A 700 -7.35 -27.38 3.11
CA GLY A 700 -8.67 -27.99 3.24
C GLY A 700 -9.79 -27.02 3.60
N VAL A 701 -9.50 -25.72 3.74
CA VAL A 701 -10.49 -24.66 4.00
C VAL A 701 -10.85 -23.96 2.71
N GLU A 702 -12.13 -23.93 2.37
CA GLU A 702 -12.67 -23.18 1.24
C GLU A 702 -13.05 -21.76 1.67
N ARG A 703 -12.69 -20.77 0.84
CA ARG A 703 -13.12 -19.38 0.95
C ARG A 703 -13.84 -18.97 -0.31
N ARG A 704 -14.99 -18.35 -0.19
CA ARG A 704 -15.88 -18.04 -1.31
C ARG A 704 -16.26 -16.57 -1.34
N VAL A 705 -16.20 -15.97 -2.52
CA VAL A 705 -16.81 -14.66 -2.80
C VAL A 705 -17.77 -14.81 -4.00
N PRO A 706 -19.04 -14.41 -3.83
CA PRO A 706 -20.07 -14.70 -4.81
C PRO A 706 -20.25 -13.61 -5.87
N ALA A 707 -20.95 -13.99 -6.94
CA ALA A 707 -21.55 -13.11 -7.93
C ALA A 707 -20.57 -12.18 -8.66
N PHE A 708 -19.42 -12.69 -9.12
CA PHE A 708 -18.52 -11.96 -10.01
C PHE A 708 -18.93 -12.19 -11.47
N ARG A 709 -18.99 -11.12 -12.26
CA ARG A 709 -19.25 -11.18 -13.69
C ARG A 709 -17.98 -11.55 -14.45
N VAL A 710 -18.04 -12.55 -15.30
CA VAL A 710 -16.93 -12.96 -16.16
C VAL A 710 -16.73 -11.93 -17.28
N VAL A 711 -15.50 -11.45 -17.43
CA VAL A 711 -15.06 -10.53 -18.48
C VAL A 711 -13.93 -11.20 -19.28
N ALA A 712 -14.16 -11.44 -20.56
CA ALA A 712 -13.12 -11.93 -21.46
C ALA A 712 -12.07 -10.83 -21.67
N TYR A 713 -10.79 -11.11 -21.34
CA TYR A 713 -9.75 -10.09 -21.33
C TYR A 713 -8.41 -10.62 -21.83
N ASP A 714 -7.63 -9.76 -22.50
CA ASP A 714 -6.29 -10.08 -22.99
C ASP A 714 -5.30 -10.19 -21.83
N GLN A 715 -5.03 -11.42 -21.41
CA GLN A 715 -4.05 -11.79 -20.37
C GLN A 715 -3.52 -13.22 -20.61
N PRO A 716 -2.43 -13.63 -19.92
CA PRO A 716 -1.91 -14.98 -20.06
C PRO A 716 -2.92 -16.06 -19.62
N ARG A 717 -2.90 -17.20 -20.32
CA ARG A 717 -3.72 -18.35 -19.98
C ARG A 717 -3.38 -18.91 -18.59
N GLY A 718 -4.40 -19.50 -17.96
CA GLY A 718 -4.29 -20.02 -16.58
C GLY A 718 -4.23 -18.93 -15.50
N CYS A 719 -4.40 -17.65 -15.88
CA CYS A 719 -4.43 -16.51 -14.99
C CYS A 719 -5.81 -15.86 -14.95
N ALA A 720 -6.14 -15.24 -13.81
CA ALA A 720 -7.32 -14.41 -13.61
C ALA A 720 -6.94 -13.13 -12.87
N ALA A 721 -7.78 -12.10 -13.00
CA ALA A 721 -7.62 -10.87 -12.24
C ALA A 721 -8.97 -10.35 -11.74
N ALA A 722 -9.03 -9.85 -10.50
CA ALA A 722 -10.24 -9.24 -9.96
C ALA A 722 -9.89 -8.13 -8.97
N TYR A 723 -10.85 -7.25 -8.67
CA TYR A 723 -10.57 -6.08 -7.84
C TYR A 723 -10.40 -6.40 -6.37
N TYR A 724 -9.45 -5.72 -5.77
CA TYR A 724 -9.24 -5.56 -4.35
C TYR A 724 -10.03 -4.33 -3.84
N PRO A 725 -10.70 -4.34 -2.67
CA PRO A 725 -10.64 -5.38 -1.64
C PRO A 725 -11.67 -6.51 -1.79
N GLU A 726 -12.52 -6.51 -2.79
CA GLU A 726 -13.63 -7.46 -2.96
C GLU A 726 -13.18 -8.93 -2.97
N THR A 727 -11.94 -9.18 -3.36
CA THR A 727 -11.33 -10.53 -3.38
C THR A 727 -10.49 -10.86 -2.14
N ASN A 728 -10.37 -9.97 -1.15
CA ASN A 728 -9.60 -10.23 0.07
C ASN A 728 -10.11 -11.42 0.90
N PRO A 729 -11.41 -11.73 0.94
CA PRO A 729 -11.88 -12.94 1.60
C PRO A 729 -11.26 -14.24 1.08
N LEU A 730 -10.75 -14.25 -0.17
CA LEU A 730 -10.11 -15.40 -0.79
C LEU A 730 -8.66 -15.62 -0.36
N VAL A 731 -8.01 -14.63 0.25
CA VAL A 731 -6.60 -14.69 0.63
C VAL A 731 -6.47 -15.32 2.01
N PRO A 732 -5.89 -16.53 2.16
CA PRO A 732 -5.72 -17.13 3.47
C PRO A 732 -4.78 -16.29 4.34
N LEU A 733 -5.09 -16.16 5.63
CA LEU A 733 -4.25 -15.41 6.57
C LEU A 733 -2.83 -15.97 6.65
N GLU A 734 -2.70 -17.29 6.58
CA GLU A 734 -1.44 -18.02 6.67
C GLU A 734 -0.64 -18.04 5.36
N SER A 735 -1.26 -17.62 4.24
CA SER A 735 -0.58 -17.57 2.96
C SER A 735 0.26 -16.29 2.84
N THR A 736 1.54 -16.39 3.16
CA THR A 736 2.46 -15.25 3.23
C THR A 736 3.75 -15.49 2.44
N ALA A 737 4.44 -14.40 2.11
CA ALA A 737 5.74 -14.41 1.46
C ALA A 737 6.84 -14.89 2.42
N GLU A 738 7.68 -15.80 1.95
CA GLU A 738 8.81 -16.31 2.71
C GLU A 738 9.79 -15.19 3.08
N GLY A 739 10.17 -15.14 4.35
CA GLY A 739 11.12 -14.17 4.89
C GLY A 739 10.54 -12.79 5.22
N SER A 740 9.34 -12.43 4.73
CA SER A 740 8.74 -11.10 4.99
C SER A 740 7.34 -11.14 5.58
N ASN A 741 6.71 -12.30 5.64
CA ASN A 741 5.33 -12.50 6.10
C ASN A 741 4.27 -11.62 5.39
N THR A 742 4.59 -11.10 4.20
CA THR A 742 3.64 -10.32 3.39
C THR A 742 2.54 -11.21 2.81
N PRO A 743 1.24 -10.92 2.99
CA PRO A 743 0.16 -11.74 2.43
C PRO A 743 0.22 -11.87 0.91
N THR A 744 -0.10 -13.05 0.38
CA THR A 744 0.07 -13.40 -1.05
C THR A 744 -1.12 -13.00 -1.92
N TYR A 745 -1.50 -11.74 -1.92
CA TYR A 745 -2.64 -11.23 -2.71
C TYR A 745 -2.55 -11.43 -4.23
N LYS A 746 -1.40 -11.85 -4.75
CA LYS A 746 -1.16 -12.02 -6.19
C LYS A 746 -1.02 -13.47 -6.64
N SER A 747 -1.15 -14.43 -5.73
CA SER A 747 -0.98 -15.85 -6.03
C SER A 747 -2.08 -16.70 -5.39
N ILE A 748 -3.33 -16.42 -5.74
CA ILE A 748 -4.48 -17.12 -5.16
C ILE A 748 -4.97 -18.16 -6.17
N VAL A 749 -4.87 -19.45 -5.85
CA VAL A 749 -5.45 -20.52 -6.68
C VAL A 749 -6.95 -20.54 -6.47
N VAL A 750 -7.72 -20.37 -7.55
CA VAL A 750 -9.18 -20.29 -7.50
C VAL A 750 -9.84 -21.20 -8.53
N ARG A 751 -11.04 -21.70 -8.19
CA ARG A 751 -11.99 -22.24 -9.16
C ARG A 751 -13.15 -21.27 -9.35
N LEU A 752 -13.76 -21.33 -10.51
CA LEU A 752 -14.91 -20.53 -10.90
C LEU A 752 -16.15 -21.44 -10.93
N GLU A 753 -17.14 -21.13 -10.11
CA GLU A 753 -18.37 -21.90 -10.03
C GLU A 753 -19.55 -21.00 -10.44
N ARG A 754 -20.49 -21.51 -11.26
CA ARG A 754 -21.69 -20.73 -11.61
C ARG A 754 -22.47 -20.35 -10.35
N THR A 755 -22.77 -19.06 -10.20
CA THR A 755 -23.60 -18.59 -9.08
C THR A 755 -25.01 -19.17 -9.20
N THR A 756 -25.53 -19.74 -8.11
CA THR A 756 -26.92 -20.22 -8.07
C THR A 756 -27.89 -19.05 -8.03
N THR A 757 -29.06 -19.18 -8.71
CA THR A 757 -30.06 -18.10 -8.84
C THR A 757 -30.52 -17.49 -7.49
N ASP A 758 -30.56 -18.28 -6.42
CA ASP A 758 -30.91 -17.81 -5.09
C ASP A 758 -29.82 -16.94 -4.43
N ALA A 759 -28.56 -17.17 -4.80
CA ALA A 759 -27.43 -16.35 -4.32
C ALA A 759 -27.38 -14.99 -5.02
N ALA A 760 -27.67 -14.94 -6.32
CA ALA A 760 -27.72 -13.69 -7.09
C ALA A 760 -28.82 -12.74 -6.59
N ALA A 761 -29.97 -13.27 -6.19
CA ALA A 761 -31.09 -12.49 -5.64
C ALA A 761 -30.81 -11.97 -4.20
N ARG A 762 -30.01 -12.72 -3.39
CA ARG A 762 -29.66 -12.31 -2.03
C ARG A 762 -28.51 -11.28 -1.99
N HIS A 763 -27.69 -11.21 -3.02
CA HIS A 763 -26.52 -10.31 -3.06
C HIS A 763 -26.80 -8.90 -3.59
N ALA A 764 -27.99 -8.66 -4.13
CA ALA A 764 -28.51 -7.31 -4.24
C ALA A 764 -28.66 -6.61 -2.85
N THR A 765 -28.57 -7.40 -1.75
CA THR A 765 -28.86 -6.93 -0.38
C THR A 765 -27.77 -7.29 0.65
N LEU A 766 -26.70 -8.03 0.33
CA LEU A 766 -25.80 -8.56 1.37
C LEU A 766 -24.32 -8.19 1.15
N ALA A 767 -23.88 -7.19 1.91
CA ALA A 767 -22.55 -7.18 2.48
C ALA A 767 -22.49 -8.30 3.56
N HIS A 768 -21.68 -9.34 3.31
CA HIS A 768 -21.18 -10.31 4.28
C HIS A 768 -22.14 -10.90 5.34
N THR A 769 -22.88 -11.95 5.02
CA THR A 769 -23.35 -12.91 6.03
C THR A 769 -22.40 -14.09 6.13
N VAL A 770 -21.65 -14.15 7.21
CA VAL A 770 -20.94 -15.37 7.63
C VAL A 770 -21.97 -16.28 8.30
N THR A 771 -22.25 -17.43 7.73
CA THR A 771 -22.99 -18.48 8.43
C THR A 771 -22.05 -19.04 9.51
N PRO A 772 -22.44 -19.05 10.81
CA PRO A 772 -21.63 -19.73 11.82
C PRO A 772 -21.58 -21.21 11.50
N ALA A 773 -20.37 -21.79 11.46
CA ALA A 773 -20.22 -23.24 11.43
C ALA A 773 -20.97 -23.82 12.63
N GLY A 774 -21.91 -24.73 12.36
CA GLY A 774 -22.67 -25.41 13.40
C GLY A 774 -21.71 -26.12 14.35
N ARG A 775 -21.94 -25.93 15.65
CA ARG A 775 -21.29 -26.74 16.68
C ARG A 775 -21.72 -28.19 16.44
N GLY A 776 -20.76 -29.01 15.96
CA GLY A 776 -20.92 -30.46 16.00
C GLY A 776 -20.85 -30.89 17.45
N ASP A 777 -21.81 -31.73 17.85
CA ASP A 777 -21.88 -32.38 19.16
C ASP A 777 -20.59 -33.16 19.45
N GLU A 778 -19.88 -32.77 20.50
CA GLU A 778 -18.77 -33.54 21.05
C GLU A 778 -19.33 -34.80 21.74
N GLU A 779 -19.29 -35.92 21.06
CA GLU A 779 -19.32 -37.24 21.70
C GLU A 779 -17.98 -37.50 22.41
N LYS A 780 -18.10 -37.58 23.75
CA LYS A 780 -16.99 -37.97 24.63
C LYS A 780 -16.42 -39.34 24.22
N ARG A 781 -15.15 -39.41 23.84
CA ARG A 781 -14.34 -40.61 23.92
C ARG A 781 -13.23 -40.39 24.92
N GLU A 782 -13.39 -41.03 26.09
CA GLU A 782 -12.32 -41.38 27.01
C GLU A 782 -11.29 -42.23 26.27
N THR A 783 -10.02 -41.86 26.30
CA THR A 783 -8.89 -42.78 26.10
C THR A 783 -7.74 -42.35 26.99
N ASP A 784 -7.25 -43.32 27.76
CA ASP A 784 -6.11 -43.28 28.66
C ASP A 784 -4.77 -42.91 27.99
N PRO A 785 -3.82 -42.36 28.76
CA PRO A 785 -2.51 -41.94 28.22
C PRO A 785 -1.57 -43.14 28.05
N PRO A 786 -0.71 -43.14 27.01
CA PRO A 786 0.35 -44.14 26.89
C PRO A 786 1.57 -43.80 27.75
N GLN A 787 2.07 -44.80 28.44
CA GLN A 787 3.31 -44.81 29.22
C GLN A 787 4.54 -44.75 28.32
N LEU A 788 5.53 -43.98 28.77
CA LEU A 788 6.88 -43.91 28.23
C LEU A 788 7.64 -45.27 28.39
N SER A 789 8.29 -45.69 27.34
CA SER A 789 9.56 -46.39 27.36
C SER A 789 10.40 -46.08 26.15
#